data_0dc3d41c14e66a9543cb5c71e8e16262
#
_entry.id   0dc3d41c14e66a9543cb5c71e8e16262
#
_cell.length_a   1.000
_cell.length_b   1.000
_cell.length_c   1.000
_cell.angle_alpha   90.00
_cell.angle_beta   90.00
_cell.angle_gamma   90.00
#
_symmetry.space_group_name_H-M   'P 1'
#
loop_
_entity.id
_entity.type
_entity.pdbx_description
1 polymer ?
#
loop_
_entity_poly.entity_id
_entity_poly.type
_entity_poly.pdbx_seq_one_letter_code
_entity_poly.pdbx_strand_id
1 'polypeptide(L)'
;MPENVKDLDNVSPIDHAVVAKPHTPVYKMHRYFARRPWSVFRSLIEHYSNPGSIILDPFCGGGVTVVEALRLGRKVIGVDINPLATFISKMEVIDVDLEELKAAFDQVEAACRVTIEELYLTTCPKCGEKVPADWFEWSKAYETPEHKIHPVISECKKLRAGRYLASDNQHKEEFSPLEAKRLPDVMIAVHVNCRRCEKKSTFAPSEDDQKLARKWEQSYDDILRTEALKIPAEGIPDMNMARENALFKRGITHFRDLFTKRNLIASGRLKKAILAADFKDEIRDFLGLAFSGSLRFTNNMVFRNESWRGDKPLEWAKPAYWIPELSMETNVWRYFRDRLRPIAGAKKFSKNEIKPSAKPTTMPNLLKETSAQENQFMLITASSDRLPLPDASVDVIITDPPYGGNVQYLELSDFWVVWLHEWIDVDGVTDKSNEAITTRHHGFEGAKELKHYRSILHAVFKECQRVLKPHRWMVMTFHNKEFRVWNAIHLAAHDAGFRLAEHDGMIYQPAIKLYEHTISTRRSGSMLGDFILSFQKVEKQPGFRQIEHAEIGRQIERLAAEAVIHHKGASLSLIYMKLMPWLLNNNLLDKIGEKEIVPYLANNFEEKDGRWHLKANPGDELKQDLEDYSRQHYKASYEDLDFVPVEARIEYLIKRLLCARGFATQDDILNAIYENLINSNMADAREIQQVLGSIASLMPVSQAAAGKVTKGKAGRKVWKLKEDIEREKLFAGLGVDVQYRLATSEESDHDLAIARLVEMAGCRKLKAHIGRTEQMKYAEFRQMSSDLPQRVQGMPKAARDIIEQIDVIWHNGGRGIVAAFEVERTTTITSGVDRFRNLLTAAPESDIELYLVVPKSRGNEVRSKLGSPANRKDGLHKKIGYIYLEDLDIRHAVATVDFEKIRHFINGRQ
;
A
#
# COMPACT_ATOMS: atom_id res chain seq x y z
N MET A 1 4.94 11.26 30.89
CA MET A 1 4.61 9.86 31.23
C MET A 1 4.61 9.08 29.96
N PRO A 2 5.18 7.88 29.85
CA PRO A 2 5.12 7.12 28.62
C PRO A 2 3.66 6.84 28.29
N GLU A 3 3.29 7.14 27.04
CA GLU A 3 2.06 6.71 26.41
C GLU A 3 1.87 5.20 26.63
N ASN A 4 0.63 4.75 26.76
CA ASN A 4 0.22 3.37 27.02
C ASN A 4 1.13 2.35 26.33
N VAL A 5 2.08 1.78 27.08
CA VAL A 5 2.90 0.67 26.63
C VAL A 5 1.96 -0.53 26.50
N LYS A 6 1.82 -1.05 25.29
CA LYS A 6 0.98 -2.24 25.02
C LYS A 6 1.58 -3.47 25.69
N ASP A 7 0.74 -4.30 26.25
CA ASP A 7 1.12 -5.67 26.61
C ASP A 7 1.28 -6.49 25.32
N LEU A 8 2.55 -6.66 24.92
CA LEU A 8 2.86 -7.32 23.65
C LEU A 8 2.61 -8.85 23.70
N ASP A 9 2.40 -9.45 24.88
CA ASP A 9 2.06 -10.87 25.00
C ASP A 9 0.57 -11.13 24.71
N ASN A 10 -0.27 -10.08 24.80
CA ASN A 10 -1.71 -10.14 24.62
C ASN A 10 -2.22 -9.30 23.43
N VAL A 11 -1.35 -8.98 22.46
CA VAL A 11 -1.76 -8.29 21.24
C VAL A 11 -2.61 -9.23 20.38
N SER A 12 -3.83 -8.83 20.05
CA SER A 12 -4.68 -9.53 19.09
C SER A 12 -4.19 -9.31 17.64
N PRO A 13 -4.45 -10.24 16.71
CA PRO A 13 -4.16 -9.99 15.31
C PRO A 13 -4.91 -8.76 14.82
N ILE A 14 -4.34 -8.06 13.82
CA ILE A 14 -5.03 -6.93 13.17
C ILE A 14 -6.29 -7.45 12.46
N ASP A 15 -7.41 -6.78 12.65
CA ASP A 15 -8.75 -7.21 12.22
C ASP A 15 -9.31 -6.41 11.02
N HIS A 16 -8.54 -5.46 10.50
CA HIS A 16 -8.98 -4.56 9.43
C HIS A 16 -7.87 -4.29 8.41
N ALA A 17 -8.28 -3.91 7.18
CA ALA A 17 -7.38 -3.47 6.13
C ALA A 17 -6.81 -2.08 6.43
N VAL A 18 -5.57 -1.84 5.99
CA VAL A 18 -4.89 -0.55 6.17
C VAL A 18 -4.89 0.23 4.86
N VAL A 19 -5.16 1.53 4.91
CA VAL A 19 -5.11 2.37 3.72
C VAL A 19 -3.71 2.47 3.14
N ALA A 20 -3.56 1.98 1.92
CA ALA A 20 -2.33 2.07 1.17
C ALA A 20 -2.14 3.50 0.63
N LYS A 21 -1.05 4.18 1.04
CA LYS A 21 -0.72 5.55 0.63
C LYS A 21 0.42 5.58 -0.40
N PRO A 22 0.45 6.56 -1.32
CA PRO A 22 1.54 6.74 -2.27
C PRO A 22 2.89 6.89 -1.57
N HIS A 23 3.95 6.38 -2.20
CA HIS A 23 5.30 6.42 -1.63
C HIS A 23 5.77 7.83 -1.27
N THR A 24 6.37 7.96 -0.08
CA THR A 24 7.06 9.15 0.40
C THR A 24 8.31 9.43 -0.44
N PRO A 25 8.95 10.60 -0.32
CA PRO A 25 10.19 10.91 -1.04
C PRO A 25 11.31 9.88 -0.84
N VAL A 26 11.42 9.27 0.34
CA VAL A 26 12.47 8.28 0.65
C VAL A 26 12.49 7.14 -0.36
N TYR A 27 11.35 6.57 -0.65
CA TYR A 27 11.20 5.44 -1.56
C TYR A 27 11.33 5.80 -3.06
N LYS A 28 11.59 7.06 -3.38
CA LYS A 28 11.79 7.56 -4.76
C LYS A 28 13.27 7.75 -5.14
N MET A 29 14.20 7.54 -4.21
CA MET A 29 15.62 7.67 -4.49
C MET A 29 16.10 6.63 -5.51
N HIS A 30 15.71 5.38 -5.31
CA HIS A 30 16.07 4.28 -6.20
C HIS A 30 14.87 3.36 -6.43
N ARG A 31 14.83 2.70 -7.58
CA ARG A 31 13.84 1.67 -7.89
C ARG A 31 14.20 0.37 -7.18
N TYR A 32 13.21 -0.24 -6.51
CA TYR A 32 13.22 -1.65 -6.15
C TYR A 32 11.91 -2.28 -6.62
N PHE A 33 11.97 -3.47 -7.24
CA PHE A 33 10.78 -4.11 -7.78
C PHE A 33 9.85 -4.59 -6.68
N ALA A 34 8.54 -4.46 -6.90
CA ALA A 34 7.48 -4.90 -6.00
C ALA A 34 7.53 -4.28 -4.58
N ARG A 35 8.06 -3.06 -4.44
CA ARG A 35 8.08 -2.33 -3.16
C ARG A 35 6.66 -2.12 -2.62
N ARG A 36 6.45 -2.46 -1.34
CA ARG A 36 5.16 -2.41 -0.66
C ARG A 36 4.74 -1.00 -0.21
N PRO A 37 3.44 -0.75 0.03
CA PRO A 37 2.96 0.51 0.58
C PRO A 37 3.46 0.73 2.00
N TRP A 38 4.18 1.82 2.23
CA TRP A 38 4.77 2.16 3.52
C TRP A 38 3.75 2.29 4.66
N SER A 39 2.54 2.81 4.36
CA SER A 39 1.50 3.01 5.36
C SER A 39 0.99 1.70 5.95
N VAL A 40 0.95 0.62 5.15
CA VAL A 40 0.57 -0.72 5.63
C VAL A 40 1.60 -1.20 6.63
N PHE A 41 2.89 -1.20 6.27
CA PHE A 41 3.96 -1.64 7.15
C PHE A 41 4.06 -0.79 8.42
N ARG A 42 3.91 0.54 8.30
CA ARG A 42 3.85 1.44 9.45
C ARG A 42 2.75 1.02 10.44
N SER A 43 1.53 0.79 9.95
CA SER A 43 0.41 0.37 10.80
C SER A 43 0.64 -1.01 11.44
N LEU A 44 1.23 -1.96 10.70
CA LEU A 44 1.58 -3.27 11.26
C LEU A 44 2.62 -3.13 12.37
N ILE A 45 3.70 -2.36 12.14
CA ILE A 45 4.73 -2.12 13.16
C ILE A 45 4.10 -1.44 14.39
N GLU A 46 3.27 -0.42 14.18
CA GLU A 46 2.61 0.31 15.25
C GLU A 46 1.65 -0.58 16.04
N HIS A 47 0.92 -1.50 15.37
CA HIS A 47 0.00 -2.43 16.00
C HIS A 47 0.70 -3.47 16.87
N TYR A 48 1.78 -4.10 16.37
CA TYR A 48 2.43 -5.25 17.01
C TYR A 48 3.65 -4.91 17.88
N SER A 49 4.02 -3.63 18.01
CA SER A 49 5.23 -3.23 18.75
C SER A 49 5.05 -1.95 19.57
N ASN A 50 5.96 -1.74 20.53
CA ASN A 50 6.12 -0.52 21.30
C ASN A 50 7.37 0.26 20.84
N PRO A 51 7.50 1.57 21.12
CA PRO A 51 8.76 2.28 20.97
C PRO A 51 9.90 1.53 21.69
N GLY A 52 11.06 1.41 21.03
CA GLY A 52 12.20 0.65 21.52
C GLY A 52 12.18 -0.86 21.23
N SER A 53 11.06 -1.44 20.76
CA SER A 53 11.01 -2.85 20.34
C SER A 53 11.96 -3.14 19.19
N ILE A 54 12.48 -4.36 19.14
CA ILE A 54 13.35 -4.86 18.05
C ILE A 54 12.49 -5.54 16.98
N ILE A 55 12.48 -4.95 15.79
CA ILE A 55 11.77 -5.44 14.62
C ILE A 55 12.75 -6.20 13.73
N LEU A 56 12.36 -7.38 13.24
CA LEU A 56 13.09 -8.11 12.21
C LEU A 56 12.30 -8.16 10.91
N ASP A 57 13.00 -7.88 9.81
CA ASP A 57 12.53 -8.18 8.46
C ASP A 57 13.54 -9.09 7.76
N PRO A 58 13.28 -10.41 7.63
CA PRO A 58 14.16 -11.37 6.99
C PRO A 58 14.15 -11.30 5.46
N PHE A 59 13.34 -10.42 4.85
CA PHE A 59 13.27 -10.16 3.41
C PHE A 59 13.11 -8.66 3.18
N CYS A 60 14.05 -7.84 3.72
CA CYS A 60 13.86 -6.39 3.85
C CYS A 60 13.75 -5.64 2.50
N GLY A 61 14.18 -6.22 1.41
CA GLY A 61 14.03 -5.69 0.07
C GLY A 61 14.42 -4.21 -0.02
N GLY A 62 13.52 -3.40 -0.53
CA GLY A 62 13.71 -1.95 -0.64
C GLY A 62 13.51 -1.16 0.66
N GLY A 63 13.65 -1.76 1.85
CA GLY A 63 13.79 -1.07 3.13
C GLY A 63 12.53 -0.48 3.76
N VAL A 64 11.34 -0.87 3.32
CA VAL A 64 10.08 -0.28 3.85
C VAL A 64 9.95 -0.50 5.34
N THR A 65 10.11 -1.74 5.81
CA THR A 65 10.08 -2.07 7.25
C THR A 65 11.15 -1.32 8.02
N VAL A 66 12.36 -1.23 7.46
CA VAL A 66 13.51 -0.57 8.09
C VAL A 66 13.23 0.91 8.32
N VAL A 67 12.78 1.62 7.29
CA VAL A 67 12.47 3.05 7.37
C VAL A 67 11.30 3.31 8.33
N GLU A 68 10.21 2.56 8.23
CA GLU A 68 9.03 2.81 9.04
C GLU A 68 9.23 2.44 10.51
N ALA A 69 10.02 1.40 10.81
CA ALA A 69 10.41 1.07 12.18
C ALA A 69 11.18 2.21 12.85
N LEU A 70 12.18 2.77 12.16
CA LEU A 70 12.96 3.90 12.66
C LEU A 70 12.11 5.17 12.82
N ARG A 71 11.19 5.45 11.89
CA ARG A 71 10.24 6.58 12.01
C ARG A 71 9.32 6.47 13.23
N LEU A 72 9.09 5.26 13.70
CA LEU A 72 8.27 4.99 14.88
C LEU A 72 9.11 4.81 16.16
N GLY A 73 10.41 5.05 16.13
CA GLY A 73 11.30 4.91 17.28
C GLY A 73 11.54 3.45 17.71
N ARG A 74 11.52 2.52 16.77
CA ARG A 74 11.85 1.10 16.98
C ARG A 74 13.28 0.84 16.54
N LYS A 75 13.92 -0.18 17.12
CA LYS A 75 15.17 -0.76 16.64
C LYS A 75 14.85 -1.75 15.52
N VAL A 76 15.69 -1.85 14.50
CA VAL A 76 15.36 -2.71 13.35
C VAL A 76 16.56 -3.49 12.84
N ILE A 77 16.28 -4.73 12.45
CA ILE A 77 17.20 -5.63 11.76
C ILE A 77 16.58 -5.95 10.40
N GLY A 78 17.26 -5.58 9.34
CA GLY A 78 16.89 -5.94 7.96
C GLY A 78 17.89 -6.94 7.40
N VAL A 79 17.40 -8.05 6.86
CA VAL A 79 18.23 -9.06 6.21
C VAL A 79 17.71 -9.26 4.79
N ASP A 80 18.61 -9.35 3.83
CA ASP A 80 18.29 -9.72 2.46
C ASP A 80 19.48 -10.41 1.79
N ILE A 81 19.22 -11.41 1.00
CA ILE A 81 20.25 -12.08 0.19
C ILE A 81 20.72 -11.19 -0.97
N ASN A 82 19.92 -10.19 -1.34
CA ASN A 82 20.19 -9.27 -2.44
C ASN A 82 21.04 -8.08 -1.95
N PRO A 83 22.31 -7.96 -2.38
CA PRO A 83 23.17 -6.86 -1.95
C PRO A 83 22.68 -5.48 -2.39
N LEU A 84 21.95 -5.41 -3.50
CA LEU A 84 21.32 -4.15 -3.92
C LEU A 84 20.22 -3.73 -2.95
N ALA A 85 19.46 -4.67 -2.37
CA ALA A 85 18.41 -4.40 -1.40
C ALA A 85 18.98 -3.74 -0.13
N THR A 86 20.01 -4.34 0.45
CA THR A 86 20.65 -3.82 1.66
C THR A 86 21.37 -2.49 1.40
N PHE A 87 21.98 -2.31 0.23
CA PHE A 87 22.58 -1.04 -0.19
C PHE A 87 21.51 0.08 -0.28
N ILE A 88 20.39 -0.15 -0.97
CA ILE A 88 19.30 0.81 -1.06
C ILE A 88 18.75 1.13 0.33
N SER A 89 18.49 0.12 1.14
CA SER A 89 17.93 0.26 2.50
C SER A 89 18.87 1.07 3.40
N LYS A 90 20.20 0.86 3.31
CA LYS A 90 21.22 1.68 3.98
C LYS A 90 21.08 3.14 3.57
N MET A 91 21.05 3.42 2.26
CA MET A 91 20.97 4.79 1.74
C MET A 91 19.65 5.50 2.14
N GLU A 92 18.57 4.78 2.34
CA GLU A 92 17.31 5.36 2.77
C GLU A 92 17.34 5.89 4.19
N VAL A 93 18.11 5.27 5.09
CA VAL A 93 18.11 5.58 6.54
C VAL A 93 19.32 6.40 7.02
N ILE A 94 20.52 6.23 6.44
CA ILE A 94 21.68 7.03 6.86
C ILE A 94 21.50 8.50 6.52
N ASP A 95 22.05 9.38 7.35
CA ASP A 95 22.05 10.82 7.09
C ASP A 95 23.19 11.20 6.14
N VAL A 96 23.08 12.36 5.51
CA VAL A 96 24.11 12.96 4.66
C VAL A 96 24.04 14.47 4.71
N ASP A 97 25.19 15.12 4.71
CA ASP A 97 25.27 16.55 4.52
C ASP A 97 24.98 16.88 3.04
N LEU A 98 23.88 17.62 2.81
CA LEU A 98 23.43 17.95 1.45
C LEU A 98 24.30 18.98 0.75
N GLU A 99 24.95 19.86 1.49
CA GLU A 99 25.89 20.83 0.90
C GLU A 99 27.19 20.14 0.50
N GLU A 100 27.69 19.21 1.33
CA GLU A 100 28.82 18.36 1.00
C GLU A 100 28.56 17.46 -0.21
N LEU A 101 27.36 16.82 -0.25
CA LEU A 101 26.92 16.00 -1.38
C LEU A 101 26.83 16.84 -2.66
N LYS A 102 26.32 18.08 -2.57
CA LYS A 102 26.24 18.99 -3.71
C LYS A 102 27.64 19.39 -4.18
N ALA A 103 28.56 19.75 -3.28
CA ALA A 103 29.94 20.10 -3.63
C ALA A 103 30.66 18.93 -4.32
N ALA A 104 30.49 17.70 -3.83
CA ALA A 104 31.01 16.49 -4.45
C ALA A 104 30.44 16.27 -5.87
N PHE A 105 29.15 16.50 -6.04
CA PHE A 105 28.54 16.44 -7.36
C PHE A 105 29.13 17.49 -8.31
N ASP A 106 29.31 18.75 -7.85
CA ASP A 106 29.88 19.82 -8.67
C ASP A 106 31.34 19.47 -9.10
N GLN A 107 32.11 18.76 -8.27
CA GLN A 107 33.43 18.23 -8.64
C GLN A 107 33.34 17.14 -9.73
N VAL A 108 32.40 16.19 -9.60
CA VAL A 108 32.14 15.15 -10.64
C VAL A 108 31.68 15.82 -11.94
N GLU A 109 30.80 16.84 -11.85
CA GLU A 109 30.38 17.65 -13.01
C GLU A 109 31.57 18.27 -13.74
N ALA A 110 32.45 18.94 -13.02
CA ALA A 110 33.64 19.57 -13.61
C ALA A 110 34.58 18.54 -14.25
N ALA A 111 34.71 17.34 -13.66
CA ALA A 111 35.61 16.30 -14.14
C ALA A 111 35.17 15.60 -15.42
N CYS A 112 33.86 15.39 -15.61
CA CYS A 112 33.42 14.49 -16.70
C CYS A 112 32.26 14.99 -17.57
N ARG A 113 31.54 16.05 -17.20
CA ARG A 113 30.35 16.49 -17.93
C ARG A 113 30.64 16.79 -19.39
N VAL A 114 31.68 17.61 -19.68
CA VAL A 114 32.01 18.03 -21.05
C VAL A 114 32.31 16.82 -21.92
N THR A 115 33.20 15.94 -21.45
CA THR A 115 33.58 14.72 -22.18
C THR A 115 32.43 13.73 -22.39
N ILE A 116 31.45 13.72 -21.50
CA ILE A 116 30.22 12.90 -21.66
C ILE A 116 29.31 13.59 -22.68
N GLU A 117 29.02 14.89 -22.53
CA GLU A 117 28.09 15.61 -23.43
C GLU A 117 28.59 15.65 -24.87
N GLU A 118 29.89 15.64 -25.11
CA GLU A 118 30.51 15.53 -26.46
C GLU A 118 30.06 14.28 -27.23
N LEU A 119 29.75 13.19 -26.52
CA LEU A 119 29.23 11.96 -27.14
C LEU A 119 27.86 12.15 -27.78
N TYR A 120 27.09 13.14 -27.35
CA TYR A 120 25.71 13.37 -27.73
C TYR A 120 25.51 14.65 -28.59
N LEU A 121 26.58 15.27 -29.07
CA LEU A 121 26.49 16.51 -29.79
C LEU A 121 25.65 16.35 -31.08
N THR A 122 24.75 17.28 -31.32
CA THR A 122 23.98 17.45 -32.54
C THR A 122 23.80 18.93 -32.86
N THR A 123 23.31 19.25 -34.04
CA THR A 123 23.06 20.63 -34.45
C THR A 123 21.59 20.99 -34.22
N CYS A 124 21.31 22.02 -33.43
CA CYS A 124 19.94 22.51 -33.24
C CYS A 124 19.36 22.98 -34.58
N PRO A 125 18.22 22.44 -35.05
CA PRO A 125 17.65 22.77 -36.35
C PRO A 125 17.13 24.21 -36.43
N LYS A 126 17.03 24.91 -35.30
CA LYS A 126 16.49 26.27 -35.23
C LYS A 126 17.54 27.35 -35.23
N CYS A 127 18.64 27.17 -34.56
CA CYS A 127 19.69 28.19 -34.41
C CYS A 127 21.05 27.76 -34.92
N GLY A 128 21.21 26.54 -35.39
CA GLY A 128 22.51 26.02 -35.89
C GLY A 128 23.58 25.74 -34.82
N GLU A 129 23.25 25.94 -33.52
CA GLU A 129 24.18 25.72 -32.42
C GLU A 129 24.44 24.23 -32.20
N LYS A 130 25.69 23.86 -31.88
CA LYS A 130 26.06 22.53 -31.43
C LYS A 130 25.63 22.36 -29.97
N VAL A 131 24.67 21.43 -29.73
CA VAL A 131 24.12 21.17 -28.38
C VAL A 131 24.07 19.67 -28.11
N PRO A 132 24.16 19.23 -26.85
CA PRO A 132 23.98 17.83 -26.55
C PRO A 132 22.51 17.45 -26.70
N ALA A 133 22.22 16.36 -27.40
CA ALA A 133 20.89 15.77 -27.47
C ALA A 133 20.45 15.25 -26.10
N ASP A 134 19.17 15.35 -25.84
CA ASP A 134 18.55 14.71 -24.67
C ASP A 134 18.41 13.20 -24.87
N TRP A 135 18.06 12.81 -26.11
CA TRP A 135 17.95 11.41 -26.51
C TRP A 135 17.94 11.26 -28.04
N PHE A 136 18.29 10.07 -28.49
CA PHE A 136 18.16 9.59 -29.87
C PHE A 136 17.16 8.42 -29.88
N GLU A 137 16.32 8.32 -30.92
CA GLU A 137 15.45 7.17 -31.10
C GLU A 137 16.01 6.28 -32.21
N TRP A 138 16.06 4.98 -31.89
CA TRP A 138 16.60 3.94 -32.76
C TRP A 138 15.52 2.94 -33.11
N SER A 139 15.45 2.59 -34.40
CA SER A 139 14.64 1.50 -34.92
C SER A 139 15.51 0.30 -35.25
N LYS A 140 15.05 -0.89 -34.88
CA LYS A 140 15.65 -2.13 -35.34
C LYS A 140 15.42 -2.28 -36.85
N ALA A 141 16.40 -2.86 -37.54
CA ALA A 141 16.32 -3.22 -38.95
C ALA A 141 16.62 -4.72 -39.16
N TYR A 142 16.00 -5.32 -40.13
CA TYR A 142 16.08 -6.73 -40.40
C TYR A 142 16.25 -7.03 -41.92
N GLU A 143 16.72 -8.23 -42.22
CA GLU A 143 16.62 -8.83 -43.55
C GLU A 143 15.59 -9.95 -43.46
N THR A 144 14.50 -9.86 -44.23
CA THR A 144 13.39 -10.83 -44.16
C THR A 144 13.83 -12.20 -44.70
N PRO A 145 13.26 -13.31 -44.23
CA PRO A 145 13.68 -14.67 -44.58
C PRO A 145 13.52 -15.01 -46.07
N GLU A 146 12.40 -14.64 -46.68
CA GLU A 146 12.03 -15.10 -48.03
C GLU A 146 12.53 -14.15 -49.13
N HIS A 147 12.07 -12.91 -49.09
CA HIS A 147 12.33 -11.95 -50.18
C HIS A 147 13.55 -11.05 -49.95
N LYS A 148 14.28 -11.24 -48.83
CA LYS A 148 15.46 -10.44 -48.48
C LYS A 148 15.19 -8.92 -48.47
N ILE A 149 13.97 -8.52 -48.14
CA ILE A 149 13.63 -7.12 -47.90
C ILE A 149 14.40 -6.65 -46.65
N HIS A 150 14.86 -5.39 -46.66
CA HIS A 150 15.60 -4.77 -45.56
C HIS A 150 14.75 -3.76 -44.83
N PRO A 151 13.67 -4.16 -44.11
CA PRO A 151 12.78 -3.21 -43.46
C PRO A 151 13.39 -2.60 -42.19
N VAL A 152 13.07 -1.32 -42.00
CA VAL A 152 13.21 -0.63 -40.73
C VAL A 152 11.86 -0.73 -40.00
N ILE A 153 11.86 -1.22 -38.77
CA ILE A 153 10.61 -1.51 -38.03
C ILE A 153 9.68 -0.30 -37.89
N SER A 154 10.23 0.92 -37.76
CA SER A 154 9.42 2.15 -37.68
C SER A 154 8.55 2.38 -38.90
N GLU A 155 8.91 1.79 -40.07
CA GLU A 155 8.20 1.88 -41.33
C GLU A 155 7.26 0.70 -41.59
N CYS A 156 7.36 -0.36 -40.77
CA CYS A 156 6.56 -1.57 -40.93
C CYS A 156 5.19 -1.47 -40.22
N LYS A 157 4.17 -2.07 -40.85
CA LYS A 157 2.89 -2.26 -40.18
C LYS A 157 2.98 -3.36 -39.14
N LYS A 158 2.74 -3.05 -37.87
CA LYS A 158 2.68 -4.02 -36.79
C LYS A 158 1.42 -4.88 -36.90
N LEU A 159 1.58 -6.19 -36.85
CA LEU A 159 0.53 -7.19 -36.85
C LEU A 159 0.32 -7.78 -35.43
N ARG A 160 -0.50 -8.82 -35.32
CA ARG A 160 -0.71 -9.54 -34.04
C ARG A 160 0.53 -10.39 -33.71
N ALA A 161 0.66 -10.79 -32.44
CA ALA A 161 1.70 -11.68 -31.94
C ALA A 161 3.15 -11.25 -32.22
N GLY A 162 3.42 -9.93 -32.31
CA GLY A 162 4.78 -9.43 -32.49
C GLY A 162 5.34 -9.59 -33.90
N ARG A 163 4.51 -9.88 -34.91
CA ARG A 163 4.88 -9.94 -36.32
C ARG A 163 4.72 -8.59 -36.99
N TYR A 164 5.42 -8.39 -38.10
CA TYR A 164 5.44 -7.16 -38.88
C TYR A 164 5.25 -7.47 -40.36
N LEU A 165 4.62 -6.55 -41.10
CA LEU A 165 4.51 -6.60 -42.54
C LEU A 165 5.56 -5.65 -43.13
N ALA A 166 6.56 -6.21 -43.80
CA ALA A 166 7.53 -5.50 -44.62
C ALA A 166 7.02 -5.38 -46.05
N SER A 167 7.38 -4.31 -46.74
CA SER A 167 7.08 -4.13 -48.16
C SER A 167 8.19 -3.36 -48.84
N ASP A 168 8.50 -3.72 -50.07
CA ASP A 168 9.27 -2.94 -51.00
C ASP A 168 8.44 -2.68 -52.26
N ASN A 169 9.07 -2.23 -53.34
CA ASN A 169 8.41 -1.94 -54.60
C ASN A 169 7.86 -3.20 -55.33
N GLN A 170 8.26 -4.39 -54.94
CA GLN A 170 7.95 -5.64 -55.63
C GLN A 170 7.23 -6.66 -54.75
N HIS A 171 7.57 -6.67 -53.45
CA HIS A 171 7.14 -7.72 -52.56
C HIS A 171 6.51 -7.19 -51.25
N LYS A 172 5.66 -8.04 -50.64
CA LYS A 172 5.15 -7.86 -49.25
C LYS A 172 5.39 -9.15 -48.50
N GLU A 173 6.02 -9.08 -47.35
CA GLU A 173 6.35 -10.23 -46.53
C GLU A 173 6.00 -9.99 -45.05
N GLU A 174 5.31 -10.96 -44.46
CA GLU A 174 5.07 -10.99 -43.02
C GLU A 174 6.20 -11.73 -42.32
N PHE A 175 6.87 -11.10 -41.37
CA PHE A 175 8.01 -11.71 -40.68
C PHE A 175 7.95 -11.46 -39.16
N SER A 176 8.68 -12.33 -38.44
CA SER A 176 8.97 -12.16 -37.02
C SER A 176 10.42 -11.68 -36.85
N PRO A 177 10.69 -10.68 -35.97
CA PRO A 177 12.04 -10.28 -35.63
C PRO A 177 12.94 -11.41 -35.09
N LEU A 178 12.35 -12.47 -34.55
CA LEU A 178 13.10 -13.65 -34.05
C LEU A 178 13.52 -14.62 -35.16
N GLU A 179 12.90 -14.55 -36.32
CA GLU A 179 13.15 -15.41 -37.50
C GLU A 179 13.98 -14.68 -38.55
N ALA A 180 13.99 -13.36 -38.55
CA ALA A 180 14.69 -12.54 -39.53
C ALA A 180 16.15 -12.27 -39.08
N LYS A 181 17.04 -12.08 -40.08
CA LYS A 181 18.42 -11.72 -39.81
C LYS A 181 18.48 -10.24 -39.36
N ARG A 182 19.05 -10.00 -38.17
CA ARG A 182 19.21 -8.65 -37.67
C ARG A 182 20.27 -7.87 -38.45
N LEU A 183 19.94 -6.63 -38.80
CA LEU A 183 20.83 -5.63 -39.40
C LEU A 183 21.20 -4.55 -38.34
N PRO A 184 22.18 -3.69 -38.63
CA PRO A 184 22.48 -2.54 -37.76
C PRO A 184 21.25 -1.66 -37.52
N ASP A 185 21.12 -1.17 -36.29
CA ASP A 185 20.01 -0.28 -35.90
C ASP A 185 20.09 1.05 -36.66
N VAL A 186 18.94 1.63 -36.97
CA VAL A 186 18.80 2.90 -37.70
C VAL A 186 18.34 4.01 -36.77
N MET A 187 19.07 5.11 -36.69
CA MET A 187 18.63 6.29 -35.96
C MET A 187 17.49 6.98 -36.72
N ILE A 188 16.35 7.19 -36.08
CA ILE A 188 15.12 7.71 -36.71
C ILE A 188 14.71 9.06 -36.17
N ALA A 189 15.11 9.46 -34.97
CA ALA A 189 14.83 10.77 -34.41
C ALA A 189 15.92 11.26 -33.45
N VAL A 190 16.05 12.57 -33.32
CA VAL A 190 16.91 13.30 -32.40
C VAL A 190 16.08 14.29 -31.61
N HIS A 191 16.27 14.39 -30.30
CA HIS A 191 15.59 15.37 -29.46
C HIS A 191 16.58 16.24 -28.70
N VAL A 192 16.35 17.55 -28.77
CA VAL A 192 17.16 18.54 -28.07
C VAL A 192 16.28 19.48 -27.23
N ASN A 193 16.88 19.94 -26.14
CA ASN A 193 16.39 21.07 -25.37
C ASN A 193 17.41 22.21 -25.46
N CYS A 194 17.31 22.99 -26.52
CA CYS A 194 18.30 24.04 -26.83
C CYS A 194 18.08 25.23 -25.88
N ARG A 195 19.10 25.55 -25.08
CA ARG A 195 19.07 26.70 -24.16
C ARG A 195 19.01 28.04 -24.88
N ARG A 196 19.73 28.17 -26.04
CA ARG A 196 19.73 29.41 -26.83
C ARG A 196 18.38 29.76 -27.42
N CYS A 197 17.66 28.76 -27.93
CA CYS A 197 16.32 28.95 -28.50
C CYS A 197 15.21 28.87 -27.45
N GLU A 198 15.50 28.42 -26.23
CA GLU A 198 14.53 28.08 -25.17
C GLU A 198 13.42 27.13 -25.61
N LYS A 199 13.71 26.29 -26.61
CA LYS A 199 12.72 25.37 -27.22
C LYS A 199 13.24 23.94 -27.26
N LYS A 200 12.29 23.03 -27.05
CA LYS A 200 12.44 21.60 -27.31
C LYS A 200 12.07 21.30 -28.76
N SER A 201 12.83 20.44 -29.38
CA SER A 201 12.60 20.02 -30.78
C SER A 201 12.96 18.57 -30.97
N THR A 202 12.08 17.83 -31.66
CA THR A 202 12.36 16.49 -32.20
C THR A 202 12.41 16.58 -33.70
N PHE A 203 13.45 16.00 -34.33
CA PHE A 203 13.71 16.09 -35.77
C PHE A 203 14.41 14.83 -36.27
N ALA A 204 14.42 14.66 -37.61
CA ALA A 204 15.14 13.57 -38.25
C ALA A 204 16.67 13.73 -38.09
N PRO A 205 17.42 12.66 -37.88
CA PRO A 205 18.87 12.74 -37.73
C PRO A 205 19.53 13.26 -39.01
N SER A 206 20.56 14.12 -38.85
CA SER A 206 21.42 14.54 -39.93
C SER A 206 22.47 13.48 -40.28
N GLU A 207 23.18 13.62 -41.41
CA GLU A 207 24.33 12.78 -41.72
C GLU A 207 25.42 12.88 -40.66
N ASP A 208 25.62 14.07 -40.08
CA ASP A 208 26.60 14.27 -39.02
C ASP A 208 26.26 13.51 -37.73
N ASP A 209 24.97 13.42 -37.38
CA ASP A 209 24.49 12.61 -36.25
C ASP A 209 24.79 11.13 -36.48
N GLN A 210 24.56 10.64 -37.70
CA GLN A 210 24.86 9.25 -38.06
C GLN A 210 26.37 8.98 -38.11
N LYS A 211 27.18 9.92 -38.65
CA LYS A 211 28.64 9.82 -38.66
C LYS A 211 29.20 9.78 -37.23
N LEU A 212 28.70 10.64 -36.36
CA LEU A 212 29.09 10.66 -34.95
C LEU A 212 28.75 9.35 -34.24
N ALA A 213 27.58 8.79 -34.48
CA ALA A 213 27.19 7.50 -33.92
C ALA A 213 28.15 6.38 -34.38
N ARG A 214 28.47 6.31 -35.68
CA ARG A 214 29.42 5.33 -36.21
C ARG A 214 30.83 5.51 -35.64
N LYS A 215 31.28 6.77 -35.44
CA LYS A 215 32.57 7.07 -34.83
C LYS A 215 32.67 6.43 -33.44
N TRP A 216 31.69 6.63 -32.57
CA TRP A 216 31.68 6.05 -31.23
C TRP A 216 31.59 4.54 -31.24
N GLU A 217 30.84 3.96 -32.18
CA GLU A 217 30.77 2.52 -32.41
C GLU A 217 32.13 1.92 -32.77
N GLN A 218 32.88 2.57 -33.67
CA GLN A 218 34.19 2.10 -34.15
C GLN A 218 35.32 2.35 -33.16
N SER A 219 35.28 3.44 -32.41
CA SER A 219 36.33 3.84 -31.44
C SER A 219 36.10 3.22 -30.05
N TYR A 220 35.06 2.46 -29.86
CA TYR A 220 34.61 1.97 -28.53
C TYR A 220 35.73 1.21 -27.79
N ASP A 221 36.31 0.18 -28.40
CA ASP A 221 37.33 -0.67 -27.76
C ASP A 221 38.61 0.08 -27.44
N ASP A 222 39.00 0.99 -28.33
CA ASP A 222 40.17 1.87 -28.11
C ASP A 222 39.94 2.83 -26.96
N ILE A 223 38.75 3.43 -26.85
CA ILE A 223 38.40 4.34 -25.77
C ILE A 223 38.42 3.59 -24.44
N LEU A 224 37.79 2.42 -24.36
CA LEU A 224 37.76 1.61 -23.13
C LEU A 224 39.19 1.31 -22.65
N ARG A 225 40.08 0.93 -23.56
CA ARG A 225 41.45 0.58 -23.23
C ARG A 225 42.27 1.81 -22.84
N THR A 226 42.24 2.87 -23.66
CA THR A 226 43.04 4.06 -23.49
C THR A 226 42.65 4.85 -22.25
N GLU A 227 41.34 4.95 -21.97
CA GLU A 227 40.84 5.63 -20.80
C GLU A 227 40.72 4.72 -19.58
N ALA A 228 41.01 3.41 -19.70
CA ALA A 228 40.86 2.40 -18.64
C ALA A 228 39.47 2.43 -18.00
N LEU A 229 38.43 2.43 -18.85
CA LEU A 229 37.05 2.50 -18.37
C LEU A 229 36.56 1.09 -17.91
N LYS A 230 36.04 1.01 -16.69
CA LYS A 230 35.45 -0.21 -16.14
C LYS A 230 33.97 -0.26 -16.49
N ILE A 231 33.58 -1.23 -17.31
CA ILE A 231 32.21 -1.55 -17.70
C ILE A 231 31.92 -3.01 -17.38
N PRO A 232 30.64 -3.43 -17.24
CA PRO A 232 30.31 -4.84 -17.01
C PRO A 232 30.88 -5.77 -18.11
N ALA A 233 31.62 -6.78 -17.68
CA ALA A 233 32.13 -7.84 -18.55
C ALA A 233 31.29 -9.14 -18.43
N GLU A 234 30.44 -9.22 -17.41
CA GLU A 234 29.68 -10.40 -17.01
C GLU A 234 28.65 -10.79 -18.05
N GLY A 235 28.57 -12.10 -18.32
CA GLY A 235 27.52 -12.70 -19.14
C GLY A 235 26.18 -12.73 -18.41
N ILE A 236 25.08 -12.58 -19.15
CA ILE A 236 23.75 -12.80 -18.61
C ILE A 236 23.57 -14.32 -18.42
N PRO A 237 23.23 -14.81 -17.22
CA PRO A 237 22.97 -16.23 -16.99
C PRO A 237 21.82 -16.76 -17.86
N ASP A 238 21.95 -17.99 -18.37
CA ASP A 238 20.88 -18.65 -19.14
C ASP A 238 19.74 -19.12 -18.20
N MET A 239 19.03 -18.15 -17.63
CA MET A 239 17.94 -18.31 -16.69
C MET A 239 16.67 -17.62 -17.18
N ASN A 240 15.75 -17.29 -16.27
CA ASN A 240 14.44 -16.72 -16.64
C ASN A 240 14.54 -15.44 -17.47
N MET A 241 15.43 -14.51 -17.09
CA MET A 241 15.53 -13.19 -17.76
C MET A 241 16.05 -13.34 -19.20
N ALA A 242 17.01 -14.22 -19.43
CA ALA A 242 17.51 -14.50 -20.77
C ALA A 242 16.49 -15.21 -21.67
N ARG A 243 15.72 -16.13 -21.08
CA ARG A 243 14.78 -17.01 -21.80
C ARG A 243 13.43 -16.34 -22.09
N GLU A 244 12.90 -15.52 -21.16
CA GLU A 244 11.55 -14.94 -21.26
C GLU A 244 11.36 -14.10 -22.54
N ASN A 245 12.38 -13.38 -22.98
CA ASN A 245 12.32 -12.55 -24.19
C ASN A 245 13.35 -12.96 -25.24
N ALA A 246 13.83 -14.20 -25.17
CA ALA A 246 14.76 -14.82 -26.11
C ALA A 246 16.01 -13.94 -26.37
N LEU A 247 16.65 -13.43 -25.29
CA LEU A 247 17.76 -12.48 -25.38
C LEU A 247 18.93 -13.05 -26.24
N PHE A 248 19.31 -14.31 -26.02
CA PHE A 248 20.42 -14.91 -26.74
C PHE A 248 20.15 -15.04 -28.25
N LYS A 249 18.89 -15.32 -28.65
CA LYS A 249 18.49 -15.28 -30.06
C LYS A 249 18.55 -13.88 -30.66
N ARG A 250 18.48 -12.84 -29.81
CA ARG A 250 18.62 -11.44 -30.20
C ARG A 250 20.08 -10.94 -30.15
N GLY A 251 21.04 -11.80 -29.83
CA GLY A 251 22.47 -11.47 -29.72
C GLY A 251 22.82 -10.72 -28.44
N ILE A 252 21.95 -10.75 -27.40
CA ILE A 252 22.19 -10.13 -26.10
C ILE A 252 22.69 -11.21 -25.14
N THR A 253 23.98 -11.25 -24.88
CA THR A 253 24.63 -12.31 -24.09
C THR A 253 25.30 -11.81 -22.83
N HIS A 254 25.66 -10.53 -22.78
CA HIS A 254 26.30 -9.87 -21.62
C HIS A 254 25.46 -8.68 -21.14
N PHE A 255 25.66 -8.28 -19.89
CA PHE A 255 24.95 -7.11 -19.34
C PHE A 255 25.26 -5.82 -20.10
N ARG A 256 26.48 -5.68 -20.62
CA ARG A 256 26.88 -4.56 -21.49
C ARG A 256 26.03 -4.47 -22.78
N ASP A 257 25.52 -5.58 -23.30
CA ASP A 257 24.70 -5.59 -24.52
C ASP A 257 23.32 -4.96 -24.31
N LEU A 258 22.93 -4.75 -23.03
CA LEU A 258 21.72 -4.00 -22.67
C LEU A 258 21.89 -2.49 -22.81
N PHE A 259 23.06 -2.00 -23.25
CA PHE A 259 23.39 -0.58 -23.44
C PHE A 259 23.91 -0.34 -24.85
N THR A 260 23.82 0.91 -25.34
CA THR A 260 24.56 1.30 -26.52
C THR A 260 26.06 1.51 -26.17
N LYS A 261 26.97 1.36 -27.11
CA LYS A 261 28.39 1.61 -26.89
C LYS A 261 28.68 3.04 -26.43
N ARG A 262 27.91 4.02 -26.94
CA ARG A 262 27.95 5.42 -26.47
C ARG A 262 27.62 5.55 -24.98
N ASN A 263 26.53 4.92 -24.56
CA ASN A 263 26.11 4.96 -23.15
C ASN A 263 27.05 4.17 -22.25
N LEU A 264 27.73 3.13 -22.75
CA LEU A 264 28.77 2.43 -22.00
C LEU A 264 29.99 3.32 -21.76
N ILE A 265 30.48 4.05 -22.81
CA ILE A 265 31.58 5.02 -22.67
C ILE A 265 31.18 6.10 -21.67
N ALA A 266 30.00 6.69 -21.83
CA ALA A 266 29.50 7.75 -20.95
C ALA A 266 29.38 7.30 -19.49
N SER A 267 28.81 6.12 -19.26
CA SER A 267 28.66 5.54 -17.92
C SER A 267 30.01 5.16 -17.31
N GLY A 268 30.95 4.64 -18.11
CA GLY A 268 32.32 4.35 -17.69
C GLY A 268 33.10 5.60 -17.26
N ARG A 269 32.99 6.68 -18.04
CA ARG A 269 33.59 7.99 -17.68
C ARG A 269 33.01 8.55 -16.40
N LEU A 270 31.67 8.50 -16.26
CA LEU A 270 30.97 8.95 -15.05
C LEU A 270 31.40 8.13 -13.82
N LYS A 271 31.39 6.81 -13.90
CA LYS A 271 31.82 5.89 -12.83
C LYS A 271 33.28 6.20 -12.43
N LYS A 272 34.18 6.34 -13.42
CA LYS A 272 35.59 6.69 -13.18
C LYS A 272 35.74 8.03 -12.45
N ALA A 273 35.00 9.06 -12.84
CA ALA A 273 35.03 10.36 -12.18
C ALA A 273 34.54 10.30 -10.72
N ILE A 274 33.51 9.55 -10.42
CA ILE A 274 33.02 9.34 -9.06
C ILE A 274 34.05 8.61 -8.19
N LEU A 275 34.76 7.62 -8.73
CA LEU A 275 35.70 6.79 -7.99
C LEU A 275 37.09 7.44 -7.85
N ALA A 276 37.46 8.33 -8.76
CA ALA A 276 38.76 9.01 -8.74
C ALA A 276 38.87 10.14 -7.70
N ALA A 277 37.74 10.65 -7.24
CA ALA A 277 37.72 11.75 -6.27
C ALA A 277 37.79 11.22 -4.83
N ASP A 278 38.54 11.98 -3.99
CA ASP A 278 38.67 11.67 -2.55
C ASP A 278 37.46 12.19 -1.77
N PHE A 279 36.39 11.40 -1.80
CA PHE A 279 35.16 11.68 -1.05
C PHE A 279 35.05 10.78 0.19
N LYS A 280 34.37 11.27 1.22
CA LYS A 280 33.90 10.39 2.31
C LYS A 280 33.09 9.24 1.76
N ASP A 281 33.14 8.09 2.41
CA ASP A 281 32.46 6.88 1.94
C ASP A 281 30.95 7.10 1.77
N GLU A 282 30.31 7.81 2.71
CA GLU A 282 28.88 8.10 2.63
C GLU A 282 28.54 8.96 1.40
N ILE A 283 29.36 9.94 1.08
CA ILE A 283 29.18 10.80 -0.10
C ILE A 283 29.36 9.98 -1.37
N ARG A 284 30.42 9.14 -1.42
CA ARG A 284 30.68 8.22 -2.54
C ARG A 284 29.51 7.25 -2.75
N ASP A 285 28.93 6.73 -1.65
CA ASP A 285 27.77 5.83 -1.69
C ASP A 285 26.54 6.54 -2.27
N PHE A 286 26.27 7.81 -1.91
CA PHE A 286 25.15 8.56 -2.49
C PHE A 286 25.34 8.90 -3.97
N LEU A 287 26.58 9.17 -4.40
CA LEU A 287 26.89 9.35 -5.82
C LEU A 287 26.74 8.01 -6.58
N GLY A 288 27.15 6.90 -5.98
CA GLY A 288 26.92 5.54 -6.48
C GLY A 288 25.43 5.20 -6.60
N LEU A 289 24.60 5.59 -5.62
CA LEU A 289 23.15 5.46 -5.66
C LEU A 289 22.55 6.29 -6.80
N ALA A 290 23.02 7.52 -7.01
CA ALA A 290 22.58 8.37 -8.11
C ALA A 290 22.97 7.78 -9.46
N PHE A 291 24.19 7.25 -9.57
CA PHE A 291 24.70 6.56 -10.76
C PHE A 291 23.85 5.34 -11.08
N SER A 292 23.69 4.41 -10.15
CA SER A 292 22.88 3.20 -10.36
C SER A 292 21.42 3.53 -10.66
N GLY A 293 20.84 4.51 -9.99
CA GLY A 293 19.48 4.99 -10.26
C GLY A 293 19.31 5.59 -11.66
N SER A 294 20.37 6.09 -12.29
CA SER A 294 20.36 6.60 -13.66
C SER A 294 20.34 5.48 -14.72
N LEU A 295 20.95 4.32 -14.43
CA LEU A 295 21.11 3.21 -15.39
C LEU A 295 19.78 2.72 -15.97
N ARG A 296 18.68 2.76 -15.19
CA ARG A 296 17.36 2.37 -15.68
C ARG A 296 16.80 3.29 -16.77
N PHE A 297 17.35 4.46 -16.93
CA PHE A 297 16.99 5.42 -17.98
C PHE A 297 17.95 5.39 -19.17
N THR A 298 19.14 4.83 -19.03
CA THR A 298 20.24 4.94 -20.00
C THR A 298 20.58 3.60 -20.66
N ASN A 299 19.65 2.65 -20.66
CA ASN A 299 19.80 1.34 -21.26
C ASN A 299 18.86 1.13 -22.47
N ASN A 300 19.07 0.06 -23.23
CA ASN A 300 18.31 -0.27 -24.46
C ASN A 300 16.86 -0.71 -24.21
N MET A 301 16.43 -0.89 -22.96
CA MET A 301 15.05 -1.21 -22.60
C MET A 301 14.16 0.05 -22.46
N VAL A 302 14.75 1.22 -22.66
CA VAL A 302 14.04 2.51 -22.68
C VAL A 302 13.35 2.72 -24.02
N PHE A 303 12.10 3.14 -24.01
CA PHE A 303 11.29 3.33 -25.22
C PHE A 303 10.34 4.54 -25.10
N ARG A 304 9.73 4.95 -26.24
CA ARG A 304 8.70 5.99 -26.27
C ARG A 304 7.31 5.36 -26.13
N ASN A 305 6.48 5.92 -25.29
CA ASN A 305 5.08 5.55 -25.18
C ASN A 305 4.20 6.79 -25.33
N GLU A 306 3.70 7.02 -26.53
CA GLU A 306 2.90 8.20 -26.91
C GLU A 306 1.61 8.33 -26.10
N SER A 307 0.97 7.20 -25.74
CA SER A 307 -0.28 7.19 -25.00
C SER A 307 -0.13 7.59 -23.53
N TRP A 308 1.08 7.50 -22.98
CA TRP A 308 1.32 7.64 -21.54
C TRP A 308 2.06 8.91 -21.15
N ARG A 309 3.08 9.33 -21.94
CA ARG A 309 3.96 10.46 -21.60
C ARG A 309 4.29 11.36 -22.79
N GLY A 310 3.65 11.17 -23.91
CA GLY A 310 4.01 11.87 -25.15
C GLY A 310 5.43 11.49 -25.58
N ASP A 311 6.23 12.48 -26.03
CA ASP A 311 7.59 12.26 -26.55
C ASP A 311 8.69 12.01 -25.51
N LYS A 312 8.34 11.69 -24.28
CA LYS A 312 9.33 11.46 -23.21
C LYS A 312 9.75 10.01 -23.16
N PRO A 313 11.05 9.73 -22.94
CA PRO A 313 11.54 8.38 -22.65
C PRO A 313 10.85 7.79 -21.45
N LEU A 314 10.38 6.54 -21.59
CA LEU A 314 9.86 5.74 -20.49
C LEU A 314 10.97 4.84 -19.99
N GLU A 315 11.31 5.01 -18.72
CA GLU A 315 12.34 4.21 -18.06
C GLU A 315 12.02 2.72 -18.01
N TRP A 316 13.03 1.87 -17.93
CA TRP A 316 12.87 0.46 -17.69
C TRP A 316 12.15 0.22 -16.34
N ALA A 317 10.94 -0.30 -16.39
CA ALA A 317 10.07 -0.54 -15.25
C ALA A 317 9.46 -1.95 -15.22
N LYS A 318 9.55 -2.69 -16.33
CA LYS A 318 9.05 -4.06 -16.45
C LYS A 318 9.98 -5.01 -15.69
N PRO A 319 9.48 -5.96 -14.87
CA PRO A 319 10.32 -6.93 -14.18
C PRO A 319 10.79 -8.07 -15.10
N ALA A 320 11.44 -7.71 -16.19
CA ALA A 320 12.04 -8.59 -17.20
C ALA A 320 13.08 -7.83 -18.01
N TYR A 321 14.12 -8.49 -18.50
CA TYR A 321 14.99 -7.94 -19.52
C TYR A 321 14.32 -8.11 -20.89
N TRP A 322 14.28 -7.05 -21.67
CA TRP A 322 13.65 -7.07 -22.98
C TRP A 322 14.20 -5.93 -23.84
N ILE A 323 14.29 -6.14 -25.13
CA ILE A 323 14.71 -5.09 -26.06
C ILE A 323 13.52 -4.70 -26.93
N PRO A 324 13.03 -3.46 -26.83
CA PRO A 324 11.99 -2.95 -27.72
C PRO A 324 12.51 -2.81 -29.15
N GLU A 325 11.63 -2.94 -30.12
CA GLU A 325 11.97 -2.73 -31.53
C GLU A 325 12.26 -1.26 -31.85
N LEU A 326 11.67 -0.36 -31.06
CA LEU A 326 11.99 1.07 -31.03
C LEU A 326 12.55 1.41 -29.65
N SER A 327 13.83 1.76 -29.57
CA SER A 327 14.52 2.07 -28.31
C SER A 327 15.00 3.51 -28.28
N MET A 328 15.11 4.08 -27.08
CA MET A 328 15.59 5.43 -26.88
C MET A 328 16.94 5.42 -26.16
N GLU A 329 17.95 5.96 -26.82
CA GLU A 329 19.28 6.17 -26.25
C GLU A 329 19.32 7.54 -25.59
N THR A 330 19.33 7.59 -24.29
CA THR A 330 19.24 8.83 -23.50
C THR A 330 20.61 9.32 -23.05
N ASN A 331 20.76 10.61 -22.81
CA ASN A 331 21.98 11.25 -22.36
C ASN A 331 22.29 10.88 -20.90
N VAL A 332 23.39 10.19 -20.65
CA VAL A 332 23.80 9.66 -19.33
C VAL A 332 23.99 10.80 -18.31
N TRP A 333 24.67 11.88 -18.68
CA TRP A 333 24.92 12.99 -17.76
C TRP A 333 23.63 13.62 -17.26
N ARG A 334 22.68 13.84 -18.17
CA ARG A 334 21.39 14.43 -17.84
C ARG A 334 20.63 13.59 -16.82
N TYR A 335 20.53 12.28 -17.05
CA TYR A 335 19.77 11.40 -16.15
C TYR A 335 20.48 11.15 -14.81
N PHE A 336 21.82 11.18 -14.77
CA PHE A 336 22.58 11.17 -13.52
C PHE A 336 22.30 12.43 -12.69
N ARG A 337 22.46 13.61 -13.29
CA ARG A 337 22.15 14.88 -12.63
C ARG A 337 20.73 14.92 -12.07
N ASP A 338 19.76 14.43 -12.84
CA ASP A 338 18.35 14.44 -12.45
C ASP A 338 18.05 13.50 -11.27
N ARG A 339 18.98 12.60 -10.84
CA ARG A 339 18.86 11.76 -9.64
C ARG A 339 19.17 12.47 -8.33
N LEU A 340 19.89 13.56 -8.35
CA LEU A 340 20.21 14.30 -7.12
C LEU A 340 18.96 14.91 -6.46
N ARG A 341 18.04 15.44 -7.26
CA ARG A 341 16.83 16.06 -6.72
C ARG A 341 15.96 15.11 -5.89
N PRO A 342 15.64 13.89 -6.34
CA PRO A 342 14.95 12.90 -5.51
C PRO A 342 15.75 12.54 -4.24
N ILE A 343 17.08 12.38 -4.33
CA ILE A 343 17.94 12.06 -3.17
C ILE A 343 17.90 13.20 -2.15
N ALA A 344 18.11 14.44 -2.56
CA ALA A 344 18.04 15.59 -1.67
C ALA A 344 16.66 15.76 -1.01
N GLY A 345 15.58 15.57 -1.79
CA GLY A 345 14.22 15.60 -1.27
C GLY A 345 13.94 14.50 -0.25
N ALA A 346 14.46 13.29 -0.50
CA ALA A 346 14.34 12.15 0.40
C ALA A 346 15.10 12.39 1.71
N LYS A 347 16.33 12.90 1.63
CA LYS A 347 17.15 13.16 2.84
C LYS A 347 16.59 14.29 3.69
N LYS A 348 16.04 15.35 3.09
CA LYS A 348 15.29 16.38 3.83
C LYS A 348 14.09 15.78 4.56
N PHE A 349 13.36 14.87 3.90
CA PHE A 349 12.22 14.17 4.51
C PHE A 349 12.69 13.27 5.65
N SER A 350 13.70 12.39 5.42
CA SER A 350 14.22 11.46 6.44
C SER A 350 14.71 12.21 7.69
N LYS A 351 15.46 13.29 7.53
CA LYS A 351 15.97 14.12 8.63
C LYS A 351 14.85 14.72 9.50
N ASN A 352 13.68 14.96 8.91
CA ASN A 352 12.51 15.46 9.65
C ASN A 352 11.73 14.35 10.35
N GLU A 353 11.66 13.16 9.75
CA GLU A 353 10.81 12.06 10.19
C GLU A 353 11.51 11.03 11.09
N ILE A 354 12.85 10.86 10.95
CA ILE A 354 13.66 9.94 11.77
C ILE A 354 14.46 10.79 12.74
N LYS A 355 13.99 10.87 13.98
CA LYS A 355 14.62 11.68 15.05
C LYS A 355 14.73 10.85 16.34
N PRO A 356 15.95 10.74 16.88
CA PRO A 356 17.25 11.20 16.34
C PRO A 356 17.65 10.46 15.05
N SER A 357 18.68 10.96 14.34
CA SER A 357 19.21 10.32 13.14
C SER A 357 19.56 8.87 13.40
N ALA A 358 19.24 7.99 12.46
CA ALA A 358 19.49 6.57 12.59
C ALA A 358 20.99 6.24 12.52
N LYS A 359 21.44 5.34 13.39
CA LYS A 359 22.84 4.91 13.47
C LYS A 359 22.95 3.41 13.19
N PRO A 360 23.89 3.01 12.31
CA PRO A 360 24.20 1.59 12.18
C PRO A 360 24.78 1.09 13.50
N THR A 361 24.44 -0.14 13.89
CA THR A 361 24.82 -0.71 15.17
C THR A 361 25.21 -2.18 15.03
N THR A 362 25.83 -2.72 16.07
CA THR A 362 26.14 -4.15 16.19
C THR A 362 25.11 -4.85 17.08
N MET A 363 24.99 -6.16 16.94
CA MET A 363 24.02 -6.94 17.71
C MET A 363 24.13 -6.75 19.23
N PRO A 364 25.33 -6.79 19.85
CA PRO A 364 25.46 -6.54 21.29
C PRO A 364 24.95 -5.16 21.73
N ASN A 365 25.10 -4.15 20.87
CA ASN A 365 24.62 -2.80 21.18
C ASN A 365 23.12 -2.65 20.94
N LEU A 366 22.58 -3.34 19.93
CA LEU A 366 21.15 -3.36 19.65
C LEU A 366 20.36 -3.95 20.82
N LEU A 367 20.89 -5.01 21.47
CA LEU A 367 20.27 -5.70 22.60
C LEU A 367 20.36 -4.95 23.94
N LYS A 368 21.26 -3.97 24.06
CA LYS A 368 21.32 -3.18 25.29
C LYS A 368 20.02 -2.40 25.47
N GLU A 369 19.53 -2.37 26.69
CA GLU A 369 18.47 -1.45 27.08
C GLU A 369 19.02 -0.01 27.02
N THR A 370 18.91 0.58 25.84
CA THR A 370 19.17 2.01 25.66
C THR A 370 17.86 2.77 25.88
N SER A 371 17.98 4.02 26.35
CA SER A 371 16.84 4.93 26.43
C SER A 371 16.09 4.89 25.10
N ALA A 372 14.75 4.92 25.11
CA ALA A 372 13.88 4.87 23.92
C ALA A 372 14.15 5.98 22.86
N GLN A 373 15.24 6.71 22.98
CA GLN A 373 15.61 7.87 22.15
C GLN A 373 16.68 7.57 21.08
N GLU A 374 17.21 6.31 21.00
CA GLU A 374 18.22 5.99 19.99
C GLU A 374 17.63 5.14 18.86
N ASN A 375 17.57 5.72 17.65
CA ASN A 375 17.25 5.00 16.43
C ASN A 375 18.45 4.18 15.96
N GLN A 376 18.38 2.86 16.12
CA GLN A 376 19.43 1.92 15.77
C GLN A 376 18.96 0.92 14.71
N PHE A 377 19.81 0.64 13.73
CA PHE A 377 19.54 -0.36 12.72
C PHE A 377 20.73 -1.25 12.43
N MET A 378 20.44 -2.47 12.00
CA MET A 378 21.44 -3.41 11.48
C MET A 378 20.94 -3.95 10.15
N LEU A 379 21.79 -3.91 9.12
CA LEU A 379 21.51 -4.49 7.81
C LEU A 379 22.52 -5.59 7.54
N ILE A 380 22.02 -6.74 7.08
CA ILE A 380 22.81 -7.95 6.83
C ILE A 380 22.55 -8.41 5.40
N THR A 381 23.60 -8.48 4.59
CA THR A 381 23.54 -9.09 3.27
C THR A 381 23.86 -10.56 3.39
N ALA A 382 22.85 -11.40 3.55
CA ALA A 382 23.00 -12.84 3.71
C ALA A 382 21.65 -13.54 3.48
N SER A 383 21.71 -14.87 3.33
CA SER A 383 20.50 -15.70 3.41
C SER A 383 19.95 -15.70 4.84
N SER A 384 18.63 -15.57 4.97
CA SER A 384 17.95 -15.55 6.27
C SER A 384 17.70 -16.94 6.88
N ASP A 385 18.16 -17.99 6.22
CA ASP A 385 18.13 -19.37 6.71
C ASP A 385 19.12 -19.65 7.85
N ARG A 386 20.00 -18.68 8.14
CA ARG A 386 20.92 -18.70 9.28
C ARG A 386 21.16 -17.26 9.76
N LEU A 387 20.42 -16.85 10.79
CA LEU A 387 20.51 -15.51 11.34
C LEU A 387 21.59 -15.43 12.45
N PRO A 388 22.51 -14.46 12.40
CA PRO A 388 23.51 -14.25 13.45
C PRO A 388 22.90 -13.52 14.67
N LEU A 389 21.74 -13.97 15.14
CA LEU A 389 20.96 -13.38 16.20
C LEU A 389 20.76 -14.39 17.33
N PRO A 390 20.78 -13.96 18.61
CA PRO A 390 20.47 -14.83 19.74
C PRO A 390 19.01 -15.32 19.71
N ASP A 391 18.74 -16.43 20.37
CA ASP A 391 17.41 -16.96 20.59
C ASP A 391 16.56 -15.94 21.33
N ALA A 392 15.28 -15.85 21.02
CA ALA A 392 14.30 -15.00 21.70
C ALA A 392 14.76 -13.53 21.88
N SER A 393 15.43 -12.96 20.88
CA SER A 393 15.98 -11.60 20.90
C SER A 393 15.10 -10.57 20.20
N VAL A 394 14.14 -10.99 19.38
CA VAL A 394 13.30 -10.15 18.52
C VAL A 394 11.89 -10.05 19.09
N ASP A 395 11.30 -8.84 19.09
CA ASP A 395 9.94 -8.60 19.59
C ASP A 395 8.85 -8.90 18.59
N VAL A 396 9.08 -8.61 17.31
CA VAL A 396 8.12 -8.90 16.22
C VAL A 396 8.84 -9.03 14.90
N ILE A 397 8.29 -9.85 14.02
CA ILE A 397 8.73 -9.99 12.62
C ILE A 397 7.66 -9.40 11.71
N ILE A 398 8.05 -8.43 10.88
CA ILE A 398 7.18 -7.81 9.87
C ILE A 398 7.88 -7.91 8.53
N THR A 399 7.29 -8.62 7.57
CA THR A 399 8.00 -8.95 6.34
C THR A 399 7.10 -9.10 5.11
N ASP A 400 7.73 -9.12 3.93
CA ASP A 400 7.12 -9.37 2.63
C ASP A 400 7.95 -10.40 1.87
N PRO A 401 7.74 -11.71 2.12
CA PRO A 401 8.54 -12.75 1.50
C PRO A 401 8.30 -12.80 -0.03
N PRO A 402 9.21 -13.36 -0.83
CA PRO A 402 9.01 -13.54 -2.26
C PRO A 402 7.73 -14.34 -2.58
N TYR A 403 6.96 -13.92 -3.59
CA TYR A 403 5.66 -14.50 -3.97
C TYR A 403 5.80 -15.59 -5.04
N GLY A 404 6.59 -16.63 -4.79
CA GLY A 404 6.85 -17.70 -5.75
C GLY A 404 7.54 -17.16 -7.01
N GLY A 405 6.97 -17.39 -8.20
CA GLY A 405 7.56 -17.02 -9.50
C GLY A 405 7.26 -15.59 -10.00
N ASN A 406 6.62 -14.73 -9.18
CA ASN A 406 6.15 -13.42 -9.65
C ASN A 406 7.29 -12.47 -10.05
N VAL A 407 8.37 -12.45 -9.29
CA VAL A 407 9.57 -11.63 -9.53
C VAL A 407 10.84 -12.44 -9.29
N GLN A 408 11.79 -12.38 -10.21
CA GLN A 408 13.11 -13.01 -10.10
C GLN A 408 14.09 -11.95 -9.60
N TYR A 409 14.11 -11.73 -8.27
CA TYR A 409 14.74 -10.54 -7.67
C TYR A 409 16.23 -10.45 -7.93
N LEU A 410 16.99 -11.53 -7.73
CA LEU A 410 18.44 -11.54 -7.93
C LEU A 410 18.82 -11.39 -9.40
N GLU A 411 18.14 -12.10 -10.31
CA GLU A 411 18.39 -11.96 -11.75
C GLU A 411 18.16 -10.51 -12.21
N LEU A 412 17.10 -9.86 -11.71
CA LEU A 412 16.80 -8.45 -12.04
C LEU A 412 17.80 -7.49 -11.44
N SER A 413 18.28 -7.77 -10.24
CA SER A 413 19.24 -6.92 -9.54
C SER A 413 20.63 -6.96 -10.13
N ASP A 414 21.03 -8.08 -10.76
CA ASP A 414 22.31 -8.21 -11.44
C ASP A 414 22.58 -7.09 -12.45
N PHE A 415 21.53 -6.56 -13.08
CA PHE A 415 21.61 -5.37 -13.95
C PHE A 415 22.33 -4.17 -13.30
N TRP A 416 22.14 -3.97 -12.00
CA TRP A 416 22.80 -2.92 -11.23
C TRP A 416 24.06 -3.43 -10.54
N VAL A 417 24.00 -4.65 -10.00
CA VAL A 417 25.11 -5.24 -9.21
C VAL A 417 26.40 -5.26 -10.02
N VAL A 418 26.36 -5.67 -11.29
CA VAL A 418 27.54 -5.69 -12.18
C VAL A 418 28.18 -4.31 -12.43
N TRP A 419 27.48 -3.23 -12.12
CA TRP A 419 28.03 -1.88 -12.17
C TRP A 419 28.56 -1.37 -10.83
N LEU A 420 28.17 -2.01 -9.70
CA LEU A 420 28.32 -1.51 -8.34
C LEU A 420 29.39 -2.25 -7.52
N HIS A 421 30.31 -2.99 -8.15
CA HIS A 421 31.35 -3.75 -7.42
C HIS A 421 32.18 -2.93 -6.43
N GLU A 422 32.34 -1.62 -6.66
CA GLU A 422 33.07 -0.75 -5.75
C GLU A 422 32.22 -0.20 -4.59
N TRP A 423 30.91 -0.47 -4.58
CA TRP A 423 29.95 -0.06 -3.54
C TRP A 423 29.29 -1.24 -2.82
N ILE A 424 29.27 -2.39 -3.47
CA ILE A 424 28.60 -3.61 -2.99
C ILE A 424 29.63 -4.75 -3.03
N ASP A 425 29.77 -5.46 -1.93
CA ASP A 425 30.74 -6.58 -1.80
C ASP A 425 30.20 -7.82 -2.52
N VAL A 426 30.31 -7.83 -3.83
CA VAL A 426 29.95 -8.95 -4.73
C VAL A 426 30.82 -8.92 -5.97
N ASP A 427 31.53 -10.01 -6.22
CA ASP A 427 32.26 -10.22 -7.46
C ASP A 427 31.37 -10.93 -8.50
N GLY A 428 31.11 -10.29 -9.65
CA GLY A 428 30.30 -10.84 -10.73
C GLY A 428 28.79 -10.78 -10.48
N VAL A 429 28.06 -11.81 -10.92
CA VAL A 429 26.63 -11.94 -10.69
C VAL A 429 26.34 -12.60 -9.33
N THR A 430 25.20 -12.27 -8.75
CA THR A 430 24.82 -12.80 -7.43
C THR A 430 24.61 -14.32 -7.44
N ASP A 431 24.94 -15.01 -6.35
CA ASP A 431 24.55 -16.42 -6.15
C ASP A 431 23.03 -16.52 -5.89
N LYS A 432 22.39 -17.32 -6.73
CA LYS A 432 20.93 -17.47 -6.72
C LYS A 432 20.47 -18.77 -6.07
N SER A 433 21.39 -19.62 -5.57
CA SER A 433 21.04 -20.94 -5.06
C SER A 433 20.00 -20.90 -3.94
N ASN A 434 20.14 -19.98 -3.01
CA ASN A 434 19.29 -19.82 -1.81
C ASN A 434 18.16 -18.78 -1.95
N GLU A 435 17.90 -18.29 -3.16
CA GLU A 435 16.78 -17.38 -3.37
C GLU A 435 15.44 -18.12 -3.25
N ALA A 436 14.54 -17.65 -2.37
CA ALA A 436 13.24 -18.26 -2.08
C ALA A 436 12.21 -17.94 -3.16
N ILE A 437 12.37 -18.47 -4.36
CA ILE A 437 11.46 -18.27 -5.50
C ILE A 437 11.16 -19.59 -6.22
N THR A 438 10.16 -19.55 -7.11
CA THR A 438 10.02 -20.54 -8.19
C THR A 438 10.44 -19.90 -9.50
N THR A 439 11.04 -20.66 -10.41
CA THR A 439 11.41 -20.17 -11.73
C THR A 439 10.23 -20.27 -12.68
N ARG A 440 10.10 -19.30 -13.61
CA ARG A 440 9.03 -19.29 -14.62
C ARG A 440 9.30 -20.27 -15.76
N HIS A 441 10.58 -20.46 -16.08
CA HIS A 441 11.05 -21.42 -17.07
C HIS A 441 11.70 -22.60 -16.36
N HIS A 442 11.54 -23.78 -16.95
CA HIS A 442 12.14 -25.04 -16.49
C HIS A 442 13.10 -25.57 -17.57
N GLY A 443 13.87 -26.60 -17.26
CA GLY A 443 14.79 -27.23 -18.21
C GLY A 443 16.14 -26.50 -18.38
N PHE A 444 16.57 -25.78 -17.32
CA PHE A 444 17.93 -25.28 -17.18
C PHE A 444 18.48 -25.64 -15.80
N GLU A 445 19.81 -25.68 -15.70
CA GLU A 445 20.50 -25.97 -14.45
C GLU A 445 20.19 -24.86 -13.41
N GLY A 446 19.76 -25.23 -12.20
CA GLY A 446 19.34 -24.29 -11.16
C GLY A 446 17.88 -23.82 -11.28
N ALA A 447 17.05 -24.44 -12.15
CA ALA A 447 15.62 -24.20 -12.16
C ALA A 447 14.99 -24.60 -10.81
N LYS A 448 14.14 -23.74 -10.26
CA LYS A 448 13.58 -23.86 -8.91
C LYS A 448 12.10 -24.20 -8.97
N GLU A 449 11.73 -25.31 -8.35
CA GLU A 449 10.36 -25.78 -8.21
C GLU A 449 9.74 -25.34 -6.87
N LEU A 450 8.47 -25.61 -6.68
CA LEU A 450 7.73 -25.32 -5.47
C LEU A 450 8.35 -25.98 -4.22
N LYS A 451 8.94 -27.15 -4.37
CA LYS A 451 9.66 -27.87 -3.28
C LYS A 451 10.87 -27.06 -2.79
N HIS A 452 11.66 -26.49 -3.70
CA HIS A 452 12.79 -25.61 -3.35
C HIS A 452 12.29 -24.37 -2.60
N TYR A 453 11.27 -23.67 -3.14
CA TYR A 453 10.65 -22.51 -2.52
C TYR A 453 10.21 -22.78 -1.08
N ARG A 454 9.46 -23.89 -0.87
CA ARG A 454 9.00 -24.30 0.47
C ARG A 454 10.19 -24.62 1.40
N SER A 455 11.21 -25.31 0.90
CA SER A 455 12.39 -25.70 1.69
C SER A 455 13.14 -24.47 2.22
N ILE A 456 13.41 -23.47 1.37
CA ILE A 456 14.10 -22.25 1.78
C ILE A 456 13.23 -21.44 2.76
N LEU A 457 11.94 -21.27 2.48
CA LEU A 457 11.03 -20.57 3.40
C LEU A 457 10.96 -21.26 4.76
N HIS A 458 10.92 -22.61 4.77
CA HIS A 458 10.92 -23.37 6.02
C HIS A 458 12.20 -23.11 6.84
N ALA A 459 13.37 -23.13 6.21
CA ALA A 459 14.63 -22.83 6.88
C ALA A 459 14.66 -21.40 7.45
N VAL A 460 14.21 -20.41 6.65
CA VAL A 460 14.09 -19.01 7.11
C VAL A 460 13.10 -18.89 8.28
N PHE A 461 11.93 -19.49 8.18
CA PHE A 461 10.92 -19.39 9.25
C PHE A 461 11.33 -20.12 10.50
N LYS A 462 12.13 -21.20 10.41
CA LYS A 462 12.73 -21.86 11.55
C LYS A 462 13.69 -20.94 12.31
N GLU A 463 14.52 -20.18 11.60
CA GLU A 463 15.36 -19.13 12.21
C GLU A 463 14.51 -18.00 12.81
N CYS A 464 13.48 -17.56 12.08
CA CYS A 464 12.50 -16.59 12.59
C CYS A 464 11.88 -17.06 13.92
N GLN A 465 11.46 -18.32 13.99
CA GLN A 465 10.90 -18.93 15.20
C GLN A 465 11.92 -18.96 16.34
N ARG A 466 13.18 -19.30 16.05
CA ARG A 466 14.26 -19.33 17.06
C ARG A 466 14.50 -17.95 17.66
N VAL A 467 14.63 -16.91 16.82
CA VAL A 467 14.99 -15.57 17.28
C VAL A 467 13.81 -14.76 17.85
N LEU A 468 12.57 -15.10 17.49
CA LEU A 468 11.37 -14.43 17.99
C LEU A 468 11.11 -14.83 19.45
N LYS A 469 10.75 -13.84 20.30
CA LYS A 469 10.34 -14.09 21.68
C LYS A 469 9.06 -14.96 21.74
N PRO A 470 8.82 -15.70 22.84
CA PRO A 470 7.60 -16.48 23.03
C PRO A 470 6.33 -15.62 22.88
N HIS A 471 5.24 -16.22 22.42
CA HIS A 471 3.92 -15.59 22.23
C HIS A 471 3.86 -14.40 21.27
N ARG A 472 4.97 -14.06 20.59
CA ARG A 472 5.05 -12.95 19.65
C ARG A 472 4.62 -13.34 18.24
N TRP A 473 4.52 -12.34 17.39
CA TRP A 473 3.95 -12.43 16.07
C TRP A 473 5.00 -12.34 14.95
N MET A 474 4.82 -13.16 13.93
CA MET A 474 5.36 -13.00 12.59
C MET A 474 4.22 -12.58 11.68
N VAL A 475 4.28 -11.38 11.15
CA VAL A 475 3.26 -10.81 10.28
C VAL A 475 3.83 -10.59 8.90
N MET A 476 3.15 -11.08 7.89
CA MET A 476 3.62 -10.94 6.51
C MET A 476 2.51 -10.51 5.57
N THR A 477 2.88 -9.75 4.54
CA THR A 477 2.02 -9.55 3.37
C THR A 477 2.26 -10.65 2.36
N PHE A 478 1.20 -11.10 1.67
CA PHE A 478 1.33 -12.14 0.67
C PHE A 478 0.25 -12.07 -0.41
N HIS A 479 0.62 -12.39 -1.65
CA HIS A 479 -0.30 -12.54 -2.77
C HIS A 479 0.22 -13.54 -3.79
N ASN A 480 -0.60 -14.50 -4.17
CA ASN A 480 -0.34 -15.37 -5.30
C ASN A 480 -1.66 -15.85 -5.93
N LYS A 481 -1.65 -16.16 -7.23
CA LYS A 481 -2.82 -16.70 -7.94
C LYS A 481 -2.97 -18.21 -7.78
N GLU A 482 -1.89 -18.90 -7.36
CA GLU A 482 -1.83 -20.35 -7.27
C GLU A 482 -1.96 -20.79 -5.81
N PHE A 483 -3.02 -21.54 -5.50
CA PHE A 483 -3.27 -22.05 -4.14
C PHE A 483 -2.14 -22.95 -3.62
N ARG A 484 -1.47 -23.68 -4.51
CA ARG A 484 -0.29 -24.48 -4.13
C ARG A 484 0.86 -23.66 -3.55
N VAL A 485 1.01 -22.38 -3.97
CA VAL A 485 2.02 -21.47 -3.42
C VAL A 485 1.58 -20.98 -2.05
N TRP A 486 0.28 -20.71 -1.85
CA TRP A 486 -0.30 -20.43 -0.54
C TRP A 486 -0.08 -21.56 0.45
N ASN A 487 -0.31 -22.80 0.01
CA ASN A 487 -0.10 -23.98 0.85
C ASN A 487 1.39 -24.15 1.19
N ALA A 488 2.29 -23.91 0.24
CA ALA A 488 3.74 -24.01 0.47
C ALA A 488 4.23 -23.04 1.53
N ILE A 489 3.80 -21.76 1.52
CA ILE A 489 4.22 -20.78 2.53
C ILE A 489 3.57 -21.06 3.89
N HIS A 490 2.30 -21.45 3.91
CA HIS A 490 1.61 -21.82 5.15
C HIS A 490 2.25 -23.03 5.82
N LEU A 491 2.51 -24.11 5.06
CA LEU A 491 3.17 -25.31 5.58
C LEU A 491 4.61 -25.03 6.04
N ALA A 492 5.34 -24.16 5.32
CA ALA A 492 6.67 -23.74 5.75
C ALA A 492 6.63 -23.05 7.12
N ALA A 493 5.65 -22.16 7.35
CA ALA A 493 5.46 -21.48 8.63
C ALA A 493 4.98 -22.45 9.72
N HIS A 494 4.00 -23.30 9.40
CA HIS A 494 3.49 -24.32 10.31
C HIS A 494 4.60 -25.26 10.79
N ASP A 495 5.35 -25.86 9.86
CA ASP A 495 6.42 -26.83 10.18
C ASP A 495 7.57 -26.16 10.95
N ALA A 496 7.73 -24.86 10.83
CA ALA A 496 8.69 -24.06 11.60
C ALA A 496 8.20 -23.69 13.01
N GLY A 497 6.96 -24.00 13.40
CA GLY A 497 6.41 -23.69 14.73
C GLY A 497 5.60 -22.40 14.83
N PHE A 498 4.97 -21.99 13.72
CA PHE A 498 4.04 -20.87 13.69
C PHE A 498 2.61 -21.34 13.43
N ARG A 499 1.65 -20.70 14.05
CA ARG A 499 0.22 -20.94 13.83
C ARG A 499 -0.44 -19.70 13.26
N LEU A 500 -1.14 -19.84 12.15
CA LEU A 500 -2.00 -18.77 11.63
C LEU A 500 -3.14 -18.53 12.62
N ALA A 501 -3.42 -17.27 12.99
CA ALA A 501 -4.50 -16.94 13.90
C ALA A 501 -5.85 -17.41 13.32
N GLU A 502 -6.70 -18.02 14.13
CA GLU A 502 -7.99 -18.59 13.68
C GLU A 502 -8.98 -17.51 13.29
N HIS A 503 -9.06 -16.44 14.10
CA HIS A 503 -9.88 -15.26 13.82
C HIS A 503 -8.95 -14.15 13.34
N ASP A 504 -9.33 -13.52 12.24
CA ASP A 504 -8.62 -12.37 11.63
C ASP A 504 -7.13 -12.61 11.31
N GLY A 505 -6.68 -13.87 11.26
CA GLY A 505 -5.31 -14.22 10.88
C GLY A 505 -4.97 -13.95 9.42
N MET A 506 -5.99 -13.70 8.58
CA MET A 506 -5.84 -13.43 7.16
C MET A 506 -6.73 -12.27 6.74
N ILE A 507 -6.14 -11.09 6.54
CA ILE A 507 -6.83 -9.85 6.18
C ILE A 507 -6.54 -9.48 4.73
N TYR A 508 -7.59 -9.24 3.93
CA TYR A 508 -7.43 -8.71 2.58
C TYR A 508 -6.97 -7.26 2.61
N GLN A 509 -5.86 -6.97 1.93
CA GLN A 509 -5.24 -5.67 1.85
C GLN A 509 -5.31 -5.12 0.43
N PRO A 510 -6.12 -4.08 0.16
CA PRO A 510 -6.23 -3.51 -1.18
C PRO A 510 -4.94 -2.80 -1.61
N ALA A 511 -4.63 -2.85 -2.90
CA ALA A 511 -3.49 -2.15 -3.49
C ALA A 511 -3.76 -0.64 -3.63
N ILE A 512 -2.70 0.18 -3.67
CA ILE A 512 -2.79 1.67 -3.76
C ILE A 512 -3.58 2.15 -4.98
N LYS A 513 -3.51 1.43 -6.10
CA LYS A 513 -4.11 1.81 -7.37
C LYS A 513 -4.75 0.60 -8.02
N LEU A 514 -5.87 0.19 -7.46
CA LEU A 514 -6.63 -0.97 -7.94
C LEU A 514 -7.06 -0.84 -9.40
N TYR A 515 -7.31 0.37 -9.89
CA TYR A 515 -7.92 0.60 -11.20
C TYR A 515 -6.95 0.97 -12.32
N GLU A 516 -5.78 1.56 -12.02
CA GLU A 516 -4.82 2.00 -13.05
C GLU A 516 -3.89 0.87 -13.58
N HIS A 517 -3.75 -0.25 -12.88
CA HIS A 517 -2.84 -1.35 -13.25
C HIS A 517 -3.54 -2.55 -13.93
N THR A 518 -4.55 -2.39 -14.68
CA THR A 518 -5.66 -3.28 -14.84
C THR A 518 -5.81 -4.02 -16.16
N ILE A 519 -4.86 -4.82 -16.50
CA ILE A 519 -5.19 -6.00 -17.32
C ILE A 519 -5.78 -7.12 -16.42
N SER A 520 -5.38 -7.19 -15.16
CA SER A 520 -5.86 -8.20 -14.20
C SER A 520 -7.24 -7.90 -13.61
N THR A 521 -7.61 -6.62 -13.43
CA THR A 521 -8.92 -6.21 -12.88
C THR A 521 -10.12 -6.49 -13.79
N ARG A 522 -9.89 -6.75 -15.06
CA ARG A 522 -10.94 -7.04 -16.04
C ARG A 522 -11.38 -8.50 -16.07
N ARG A 523 -10.67 -9.39 -15.38
CA ARG A 523 -11.05 -10.81 -15.30
C ARG A 523 -11.87 -11.05 -14.03
N SER A 524 -13.02 -11.68 -14.21
CA SER A 524 -13.87 -12.19 -13.14
C SER A 524 -13.07 -13.07 -12.18
N GLY A 525 -13.17 -12.83 -10.88
CA GLY A 525 -12.54 -13.67 -9.84
C GLY A 525 -11.08 -13.39 -9.54
N SER A 526 -10.44 -12.33 -10.09
CA SER A 526 -9.07 -11.99 -9.69
C SER A 526 -9.06 -11.20 -8.38
N MET A 527 -8.36 -11.71 -7.38
CA MET A 527 -8.03 -10.99 -6.16
C MET A 527 -7.08 -9.83 -6.49
N LEU A 528 -7.47 -8.60 -6.14
CA LEU A 528 -6.81 -7.36 -6.60
C LEU A 528 -5.88 -6.72 -5.59
N GLY A 529 -5.65 -7.35 -4.45
CA GLY A 529 -4.81 -6.87 -3.38
C GLY A 529 -3.94 -7.97 -2.81
N ASP A 530 -3.24 -7.64 -1.76
CA ASP A 530 -2.45 -8.56 -0.98
C ASP A 530 -3.28 -9.07 0.22
N PHE A 531 -2.71 -9.99 1.00
CA PHE A 531 -3.26 -10.39 2.28
C PHE A 531 -2.24 -10.13 3.37
N ILE A 532 -2.70 -9.72 4.53
CA ILE A 532 -1.92 -9.68 5.75
C ILE A 532 -2.15 -11.00 6.47
N LEU A 533 -1.09 -11.74 6.73
CA LEU A 533 -1.11 -13.02 7.45
C LEU A 533 -0.46 -12.84 8.81
N SER A 534 -1.18 -13.13 9.88
CA SER A 534 -0.71 -13.01 11.25
C SER A 534 -0.45 -14.39 11.84
N PHE A 535 0.83 -14.75 11.99
CA PHE A 535 1.28 -16.01 12.56
C PHE A 535 1.81 -15.79 13.98
N GLN A 536 1.33 -16.57 14.94
CA GLN A 536 1.83 -16.56 16.30
C GLN A 536 2.83 -17.68 16.53
N LYS A 537 3.94 -17.37 17.22
CA LYS A 537 4.89 -18.38 17.69
C LYS A 537 4.22 -19.26 18.73
N VAL A 538 4.26 -20.58 18.53
CA VAL A 538 3.71 -21.57 19.46
C VAL A 538 4.80 -22.46 20.02
N GLU A 539 4.67 -22.83 21.30
CA GLU A 539 5.67 -23.72 21.98
C GLU A 539 5.58 -25.14 21.45
N LYS A 540 4.38 -25.63 21.22
CA LYS A 540 4.10 -26.94 20.67
C LYS A 540 3.12 -26.85 19.52
N GLN A 541 3.56 -27.25 18.36
CA GLN A 541 2.70 -27.27 17.19
C GLN A 541 1.69 -28.42 17.30
N PRO A 542 0.38 -28.16 17.31
CA PRO A 542 -0.59 -29.21 17.17
C PRO A 542 -0.45 -29.82 15.77
N GLY A 543 -0.33 -31.15 15.69
CA GLY A 543 -0.38 -31.85 14.41
C GLY A 543 -1.74 -31.59 13.71
N PHE A 544 -1.74 -31.67 12.39
CA PHE A 544 -3.00 -31.58 11.64
C PHE A 544 -3.92 -32.75 12.06
N ARG A 545 -5.11 -32.42 12.53
CA ARG A 545 -6.13 -33.41 12.87
C ARG A 545 -6.65 -34.07 11.60
N GLN A 546 -6.82 -35.38 11.59
CA GLN A 546 -7.63 -36.04 10.57
C GLN A 546 -9.09 -35.62 10.82
N ILE A 547 -9.67 -34.90 9.87
CA ILE A 547 -11.05 -34.42 9.93
C ILE A 547 -11.90 -35.34 9.07
N GLU A 548 -13.02 -35.81 9.63
CA GLU A 548 -13.97 -36.64 8.89
C GLU A 548 -14.67 -35.83 7.80
N HIS A 549 -15.00 -36.48 6.70
CA HIS A 549 -15.61 -35.84 5.53
C HIS A 549 -16.92 -35.08 5.87
N ALA A 550 -17.70 -35.64 6.78
CA ALA A 550 -18.92 -35.00 7.26
C ALA A 550 -18.64 -33.72 8.07
N GLU A 551 -17.58 -33.68 8.86
CA GLU A 551 -17.14 -32.48 9.59
C GLU A 551 -16.61 -31.41 8.63
N ILE A 552 -15.90 -31.79 7.57
CA ILE A 552 -15.46 -30.90 6.51
C ILE A 552 -16.67 -30.22 5.84
N GLY A 553 -17.69 -31.00 5.48
CA GLY A 553 -18.93 -30.51 4.87
C GLY A 553 -19.61 -29.47 5.76
N ARG A 554 -19.83 -29.80 7.02
CA ARG A 554 -20.46 -28.88 8.00
C ARG A 554 -19.72 -27.56 8.15
N GLN A 555 -18.39 -27.59 8.26
CA GLN A 555 -17.61 -26.35 8.38
C GLN A 555 -17.63 -25.51 7.12
N ILE A 556 -17.60 -26.12 5.94
CA ILE A 556 -17.75 -25.42 4.67
C ILE A 556 -19.12 -24.75 4.60
N GLU A 557 -20.20 -25.47 4.90
CA GLU A 557 -21.56 -24.95 4.89
C GLU A 557 -21.74 -23.79 5.89
N ARG A 558 -21.22 -23.92 7.11
CA ARG A 558 -21.29 -22.89 8.14
C ARG A 558 -20.59 -21.59 7.71
N LEU A 559 -19.31 -21.67 7.30
CA LEU A 559 -18.54 -20.51 6.87
C LEU A 559 -19.09 -19.89 5.58
N ALA A 560 -19.64 -20.73 4.68
CA ALA A 560 -20.33 -20.24 3.49
C ALA A 560 -21.62 -19.50 3.86
N ALA A 561 -22.39 -19.98 4.84
CA ALA A 561 -23.59 -19.32 5.31
C ALA A 561 -23.29 -17.95 5.93
N GLU A 562 -22.21 -17.85 6.73
CA GLU A 562 -21.76 -16.55 7.23
C GLU A 562 -21.47 -15.56 6.09
N ALA A 563 -20.71 -15.98 5.05
CA ALA A 563 -20.43 -15.13 3.91
C ALA A 563 -21.71 -14.74 3.14
N VAL A 564 -22.59 -15.70 2.89
CA VAL A 564 -23.83 -15.50 2.14
C VAL A 564 -24.80 -14.57 2.85
N ILE A 565 -24.93 -14.68 4.16
CA ILE A 565 -25.80 -13.82 4.97
C ILE A 565 -25.27 -12.39 4.97
N HIS A 566 -23.98 -12.20 5.24
CA HIS A 566 -23.37 -10.87 5.27
C HIS A 566 -23.47 -10.11 3.94
N HIS A 567 -23.48 -10.83 2.80
CA HIS A 567 -23.49 -10.25 1.46
C HIS A 567 -24.84 -10.33 0.75
N LYS A 568 -25.92 -10.82 1.39
CA LYS A 568 -27.20 -11.16 0.73
C LYS A 568 -27.01 -12.00 -0.53
N GLY A 569 -26.09 -12.94 -0.49
CA GLY A 569 -25.58 -13.72 -1.59
C GLY A 569 -24.13 -13.44 -1.87
N ALA A 570 -23.31 -14.47 -1.98
CA ALA A 570 -21.87 -14.37 -2.14
C ALA A 570 -21.37 -15.08 -3.40
N SER A 571 -20.36 -14.53 -4.07
CA SER A 571 -19.66 -15.23 -5.15
C SER A 571 -18.91 -16.44 -4.60
N LEU A 572 -18.68 -17.46 -5.45
CA LEU A 572 -17.90 -18.63 -5.05
C LEU A 572 -16.51 -18.25 -4.50
N SER A 573 -15.85 -17.31 -5.16
CA SER A 573 -14.54 -16.83 -4.74
C SER A 573 -14.57 -16.15 -3.35
N LEU A 574 -15.64 -15.43 -3.02
CA LEU A 574 -15.81 -14.79 -1.72
C LEU A 574 -15.98 -15.84 -0.61
N ILE A 575 -16.83 -16.84 -0.88
CA ILE A 575 -17.03 -17.98 0.02
C ILE A 575 -15.71 -18.71 0.24
N TYR A 576 -14.97 -18.97 -0.84
CA TYR A 576 -13.69 -19.66 -0.75
C TYR A 576 -12.64 -18.86 0.05
N MET A 577 -12.58 -17.55 -0.12
CA MET A 577 -11.70 -16.69 0.68
C MET A 577 -12.03 -16.73 2.17
N LYS A 578 -13.32 -16.79 2.54
CA LYS A 578 -13.76 -16.96 3.93
C LYS A 578 -13.33 -18.32 4.52
N LEU A 579 -13.27 -19.35 3.67
CA LEU A 579 -12.85 -20.71 4.05
C LEU A 579 -11.32 -20.85 4.18
N MET A 580 -10.53 -20.03 3.46
CA MET A 580 -9.07 -20.20 3.33
C MET A 580 -8.33 -20.33 4.68
N PRO A 581 -8.55 -19.49 5.71
CA PRO A 581 -7.85 -19.63 6.99
C PRO A 581 -8.09 -21.00 7.64
N TRP A 582 -9.32 -21.48 7.61
CA TRP A 582 -9.67 -22.79 8.14
C TRP A 582 -9.06 -23.93 7.30
N LEU A 583 -9.12 -23.85 5.98
CA LEU A 583 -8.53 -24.85 5.08
C LEU A 583 -6.99 -24.92 5.26
N LEU A 584 -6.32 -23.79 5.43
CA LEU A 584 -4.89 -23.71 5.71
C LEU A 584 -4.57 -24.38 7.05
N ASN A 585 -5.23 -23.99 8.13
CA ASN A 585 -4.97 -24.51 9.47
C ASN A 585 -5.25 -26.01 9.62
N ASN A 586 -6.01 -26.59 8.69
CA ASN A 586 -6.32 -28.03 8.67
C ASN A 586 -5.63 -28.81 7.55
N ASN A 587 -4.70 -28.18 6.80
CA ASN A 587 -3.96 -28.78 5.67
C ASN A 587 -4.92 -29.38 4.60
N LEU A 588 -5.96 -28.66 4.27
CA LEU A 588 -7.00 -29.09 3.32
C LEU A 588 -6.92 -28.34 1.98
N LEU A 589 -6.08 -27.30 1.87
CA LEU A 589 -6.04 -26.42 0.69
C LEU A 589 -5.62 -27.15 -0.60
N ASP A 590 -4.78 -28.18 -0.51
CA ASP A 590 -4.39 -29.01 -1.68
C ASP A 590 -5.50 -29.98 -2.11
N LYS A 591 -6.46 -30.26 -1.21
CA LYS A 591 -7.54 -31.23 -1.46
C LYS A 591 -8.85 -30.56 -1.85
N ILE A 592 -9.05 -29.31 -1.40
CA ILE A 592 -10.32 -28.58 -1.54
C ILE A 592 -10.00 -27.24 -2.17
N GLY A 593 -10.09 -27.13 -3.47
CA GLY A 593 -10.02 -25.90 -4.23
C GLY A 593 -11.38 -25.19 -4.34
N GLU A 594 -11.42 -24.07 -5.06
CA GLU A 594 -12.63 -23.25 -5.20
C GLU A 594 -13.80 -24.03 -5.83
N LYS A 595 -13.53 -24.93 -6.77
CA LYS A 595 -14.56 -25.71 -7.43
C LYS A 595 -15.01 -26.91 -6.60
N GLU A 596 -14.15 -27.43 -5.77
CA GLU A 596 -14.40 -28.60 -4.94
C GLU A 596 -15.34 -28.31 -3.77
N ILE A 597 -15.58 -27.01 -3.42
CA ILE A 597 -16.58 -26.64 -2.42
C ILE A 597 -18.03 -26.70 -2.94
N VAL A 598 -18.23 -26.62 -4.27
CA VAL A 598 -19.58 -26.58 -4.88
C VAL A 598 -20.50 -27.75 -4.45
N PRO A 599 -20.04 -29.00 -4.40
CA PRO A 599 -20.87 -30.12 -3.94
C PRO A 599 -21.39 -29.95 -2.50
N TYR A 600 -20.59 -29.32 -1.62
CA TYR A 600 -21.00 -29.06 -0.23
C TYR A 600 -22.05 -27.96 -0.14
N LEU A 601 -22.03 -26.98 -1.07
CA LEU A 601 -23.01 -25.91 -1.08
C LEU A 601 -24.39 -26.36 -1.58
N ALA A 602 -24.46 -27.40 -2.43
CA ALA A 602 -25.66 -27.80 -3.13
C ALA A 602 -26.86 -28.19 -2.21
N ASN A 603 -26.60 -28.62 -0.97
CA ASN A 603 -27.64 -29.01 -0.02
C ASN A 603 -28.42 -27.81 0.52
N ASN A 604 -27.72 -26.80 1.02
CA ASN A 604 -28.27 -25.67 1.77
C ASN A 604 -28.33 -24.35 0.99
N PHE A 605 -27.69 -24.31 -0.19
CA PHE A 605 -27.56 -23.08 -0.98
C PHE A 605 -28.07 -23.28 -2.41
N GLU A 606 -28.44 -22.17 -3.04
CA GLU A 606 -28.84 -22.11 -4.46
C GLU A 606 -28.04 -21.00 -5.16
N GLU A 607 -27.64 -21.23 -6.41
CA GLU A 607 -26.94 -20.22 -7.22
C GLU A 607 -27.97 -19.44 -8.05
N LYS A 608 -27.91 -18.09 -7.94
CA LYS A 608 -28.69 -17.14 -8.75
C LYS A 608 -27.77 -16.04 -9.23
N ASP A 609 -27.75 -15.79 -10.53
CA ASP A 609 -26.95 -14.71 -11.16
C ASP A 609 -25.44 -14.73 -10.81
N GLY A 610 -24.88 -15.95 -10.66
CA GLY A 610 -23.47 -16.15 -10.29
C GLY A 610 -23.15 -15.87 -8.82
N ARG A 611 -24.20 -15.81 -7.96
CA ARG A 611 -24.10 -15.70 -6.50
C ARG A 611 -24.82 -16.86 -5.83
N TRP A 612 -24.24 -17.32 -4.75
CA TRP A 612 -24.82 -18.33 -3.88
C TRP A 612 -25.68 -17.66 -2.81
N HIS A 613 -26.90 -18.17 -2.61
CA HIS A 613 -27.87 -17.72 -1.62
C HIS A 613 -28.27 -18.88 -0.73
N LEU A 614 -28.55 -18.60 0.52
CA LEU A 614 -29.11 -19.58 1.42
C LEU A 614 -30.54 -19.95 0.94
N LYS A 615 -30.90 -21.24 0.91
CA LYS A 615 -32.26 -21.69 0.60
C LYS A 615 -33.23 -21.21 1.67
N ALA A 616 -34.51 -21.04 1.33
CA ALA A 616 -35.54 -20.60 2.26
C ALA A 616 -35.69 -21.53 3.48
N ASN A 617 -35.43 -22.83 3.30
CA ASN A 617 -35.45 -23.82 4.36
C ASN A 617 -34.13 -24.59 4.37
N PRO A 618 -33.07 -24.05 4.95
CA PRO A 618 -31.80 -24.77 5.14
C PRO A 618 -32.00 -25.90 6.16
N GLY A 619 -31.15 -26.91 6.12
CA GLY A 619 -31.17 -28.04 7.04
C GLY A 619 -31.06 -27.64 8.51
N ASP A 620 -31.69 -28.44 9.41
CA ASP A 620 -31.78 -28.11 10.84
C ASP A 620 -30.37 -27.99 11.53
N GLU A 621 -29.39 -28.77 11.11
CA GLU A 621 -28.00 -28.66 11.62
C GLU A 621 -27.41 -27.29 11.31
N LEU A 622 -27.53 -26.79 10.07
CA LEU A 622 -27.00 -25.49 9.71
C LEU A 622 -27.73 -24.34 10.45
N LYS A 623 -29.06 -24.48 10.64
CA LYS A 623 -29.83 -23.53 11.46
C LYS A 623 -29.29 -23.45 12.89
N GLN A 624 -29.05 -24.59 13.51
CA GLN A 624 -28.51 -24.66 14.87
C GLN A 624 -27.13 -24.05 14.96
N ASP A 625 -26.25 -24.36 14.02
CA ASP A 625 -24.89 -23.79 13.96
C ASP A 625 -24.93 -22.24 13.80
N LEU A 626 -25.85 -21.72 12.99
CA LEU A 626 -26.05 -20.29 12.80
C LEU A 626 -26.62 -19.60 14.06
N GLU A 627 -27.54 -20.26 14.78
CA GLU A 627 -28.06 -19.74 16.04
C GLU A 627 -26.97 -19.68 17.11
N ASP A 628 -26.13 -20.72 17.22
CA ASP A 628 -25.05 -20.76 18.19
C ASP A 628 -23.98 -19.71 17.87
N TYR A 629 -23.63 -19.52 16.60
CA TYR A 629 -22.77 -18.44 16.14
C TYR A 629 -23.34 -17.07 16.50
N SER A 630 -24.61 -16.84 16.22
CA SER A 630 -25.31 -15.60 16.56
C SER A 630 -25.31 -15.31 18.06
N ARG A 631 -25.60 -16.31 18.88
CA ARG A 631 -25.59 -16.16 20.34
C ARG A 631 -24.21 -15.80 20.88
N GLN A 632 -23.15 -16.41 20.31
CA GLN A 632 -21.76 -16.17 20.75
C GLN A 632 -21.27 -14.78 20.36
N HIS A 633 -21.56 -14.33 19.14
CA HIS A 633 -20.94 -13.12 18.58
C HIS A 633 -21.83 -11.88 18.71
N TYR A 634 -23.15 -12.05 18.72
CA TYR A 634 -24.09 -10.92 18.67
C TYR A 634 -25.07 -10.89 19.85
N LYS A 635 -25.07 -11.88 20.72
CA LYS A 635 -26.03 -12.04 21.87
C LYS A 635 -27.50 -11.92 21.44
N ALA A 636 -27.82 -12.32 20.22
CA ALA A 636 -29.14 -12.28 19.62
C ALA A 636 -29.46 -13.60 18.93
N SER A 637 -30.75 -13.92 18.70
CA SER A 637 -31.12 -15.06 17.86
C SER A 637 -30.76 -14.76 16.40
N TYR A 638 -30.57 -15.81 15.59
CA TYR A 638 -30.31 -15.66 14.16
C TYR A 638 -31.43 -14.88 13.43
N GLU A 639 -32.69 -15.07 13.83
CA GLU A 639 -33.86 -14.39 13.26
C GLU A 639 -33.95 -12.91 13.66
N ASP A 640 -33.37 -12.52 14.79
CA ASP A 640 -33.32 -11.14 15.31
C ASP A 640 -32.12 -10.31 14.83
N LEU A 641 -31.22 -10.90 14.07
CA LEU A 641 -30.05 -10.20 13.55
C LEU A 641 -30.46 -9.28 12.40
N ASP A 642 -30.61 -8.01 12.71
CA ASP A 642 -30.78 -6.93 11.74
C ASP A 642 -29.41 -6.66 11.06
N PHE A 643 -28.98 -7.59 10.22
CA PHE A 643 -27.75 -7.47 9.45
C PHE A 643 -27.92 -6.37 8.42
N VAL A 644 -27.24 -5.25 8.60
CA VAL A 644 -27.06 -4.29 7.52
C VAL A 644 -26.21 -4.96 6.44
N PRO A 645 -26.76 -5.29 5.27
CA PRO A 645 -26.01 -5.98 4.22
C PRO A 645 -24.76 -5.22 3.83
N VAL A 646 -23.73 -5.92 3.43
CA VAL A 646 -22.49 -5.29 2.95
C VAL A 646 -22.77 -4.33 1.81
N GLU A 647 -23.69 -4.65 0.91
CA GLU A 647 -24.14 -3.77 -0.18
C GLU A 647 -24.67 -2.43 0.35
N ALA A 648 -25.53 -2.44 1.36
CA ALA A 648 -26.05 -1.22 1.98
C ALA A 648 -24.94 -0.41 2.71
N ARG A 649 -23.96 -1.08 3.30
CA ARG A 649 -22.78 -0.43 3.88
C ARG A 649 -21.90 0.20 2.81
N ILE A 650 -21.65 -0.49 1.71
CA ILE A 650 -20.92 0.02 0.55
C ILE A 650 -21.63 1.26 0.00
N GLU A 651 -22.92 1.18 -0.22
CA GLU A 651 -23.75 2.29 -0.69
C GLU A 651 -23.62 3.50 0.24
N TYR A 652 -23.77 3.28 1.53
CA TYR A 652 -23.62 4.32 2.54
C TYR A 652 -22.24 4.97 2.51
N LEU A 653 -21.15 4.19 2.47
CA LEU A 653 -19.78 4.68 2.45
C LEU A 653 -19.48 5.49 1.18
N ILE A 654 -19.96 5.03 0.02
CA ILE A 654 -19.81 5.75 -1.25
C ILE A 654 -20.58 7.08 -1.21
N LYS A 655 -21.84 7.04 -0.80
CA LYS A 655 -22.70 8.23 -0.69
C LYS A 655 -22.06 9.27 0.23
N ARG A 656 -21.61 8.85 1.42
CA ARG A 656 -20.91 9.71 2.38
C ARG A 656 -19.67 10.38 1.80
N LEU A 657 -18.80 9.58 1.15
CA LEU A 657 -17.57 10.10 0.55
C LEU A 657 -17.87 11.12 -0.55
N LEU A 658 -18.81 10.79 -1.45
CA LEU A 658 -19.16 11.62 -2.58
C LEU A 658 -19.89 12.90 -2.16
N CYS A 659 -20.74 12.82 -1.13
CA CYS A 659 -21.36 14.01 -0.53
C CYS A 659 -20.31 14.94 0.12
N ALA A 660 -19.40 14.38 0.90
CA ALA A 660 -18.37 15.18 1.59
C ALA A 660 -17.36 15.85 0.63
N ARG A 661 -17.04 15.21 -0.52
CA ARG A 661 -16.03 15.71 -1.46
C ARG A 661 -16.58 16.28 -2.75
N GLY A 662 -17.89 16.14 -3.01
CA GLY A 662 -18.55 16.49 -4.28
C GLY A 662 -18.22 15.51 -5.42
N PHE A 663 -17.02 14.95 -5.46
CA PHE A 663 -16.57 13.90 -6.37
C PHE A 663 -15.35 13.18 -5.79
N ALA A 664 -15.12 11.95 -6.22
CA ALA A 664 -13.97 11.16 -5.79
C ALA A 664 -13.41 10.29 -6.92
N THR A 665 -12.14 9.92 -6.83
CA THR A 665 -11.56 8.91 -7.71
C THR A 665 -12.03 7.53 -7.31
N GLN A 666 -11.91 6.55 -8.22
CA GLN A 666 -12.18 5.14 -7.90
C GLN A 666 -11.34 4.66 -6.70
N ASP A 667 -10.07 5.06 -6.65
CA ASP A 667 -9.18 4.69 -5.55
C ASP A 667 -9.61 5.30 -4.21
N ASP A 668 -10.08 6.56 -4.19
CA ASP A 668 -10.61 7.18 -2.96
C ASP A 668 -11.83 6.41 -2.43
N ILE A 669 -12.71 5.97 -3.34
CA ILE A 669 -13.92 5.22 -3.00
C ILE A 669 -13.56 3.84 -2.43
N LEU A 670 -12.68 3.11 -3.12
CA LEU A 670 -12.23 1.79 -2.67
C LEU A 670 -11.54 1.86 -1.31
N ASN A 671 -10.67 2.85 -1.12
CA ASN A 671 -10.02 3.07 0.17
C ASN A 671 -11.04 3.35 1.27
N ALA A 672 -12.02 4.23 1.04
CA ALA A 672 -13.06 4.53 2.02
C ALA A 672 -13.91 3.30 2.37
N ILE A 673 -14.17 2.41 1.40
CA ILE A 673 -14.92 1.17 1.65
C ILE A 673 -14.06 0.21 2.49
N TYR A 674 -12.84 -0.10 2.07
CA TYR A 674 -12.01 -1.10 2.74
C TYR A 674 -11.50 -0.66 4.11
N GLU A 675 -11.33 0.65 4.36
CA GLU A 675 -11.03 1.20 5.69
C GLU A 675 -12.13 0.92 6.72
N ASN A 676 -13.37 0.80 6.25
CA ASN A 676 -14.56 0.75 7.11
C ASN A 676 -15.29 -0.61 7.08
N LEU A 677 -14.76 -1.60 6.37
CA LEU A 677 -15.27 -2.96 6.39
C LEU A 677 -14.32 -3.85 7.18
N ILE A 678 -14.84 -4.49 8.22
CA ILE A 678 -14.14 -5.55 8.94
C ILE A 678 -13.94 -6.74 8.00
N ASN A 679 -12.87 -7.52 8.18
CA ASN A 679 -12.50 -8.63 7.30
C ASN A 679 -13.61 -9.67 7.05
N SER A 680 -14.49 -9.91 8.05
CA SER A 680 -15.68 -10.76 7.91
C SER A 680 -16.72 -10.22 6.92
N ASN A 681 -16.62 -8.95 6.53
CA ASN A 681 -17.54 -8.25 5.64
C ASN A 681 -16.83 -7.75 4.36
N MET A 682 -15.85 -8.51 3.86
CA MET A 682 -15.14 -8.14 2.62
C MET A 682 -16.11 -7.96 1.46
N ALA A 683 -15.97 -6.85 0.73
CA ALA A 683 -16.73 -6.56 -0.47
C ALA A 683 -16.05 -7.11 -1.72
N ASP A 684 -16.82 -7.75 -2.60
CA ASP A 684 -16.36 -8.13 -3.94
C ASP A 684 -16.22 -6.87 -4.81
N ALA A 685 -15.20 -6.80 -5.66
CA ALA A 685 -14.99 -5.71 -6.59
C ALA A 685 -16.19 -5.49 -7.54
N ARG A 686 -16.95 -6.53 -7.89
CA ARG A 686 -18.18 -6.44 -8.67
C ARG A 686 -19.29 -5.79 -7.88
N GLU A 687 -19.48 -6.18 -6.62
CA GLU A 687 -20.46 -5.62 -5.70
C GLU A 687 -20.23 -4.11 -5.55
N ILE A 688 -19.00 -3.69 -5.32
CA ILE A 688 -18.64 -2.27 -5.27
C ILE A 688 -18.96 -1.57 -6.60
N GLN A 689 -18.63 -2.19 -7.74
CA GLN A 689 -18.91 -1.60 -9.07
C GLN A 689 -20.42 -1.52 -9.37
N GLN A 690 -21.18 -2.50 -8.98
CA GLN A 690 -22.65 -2.51 -9.14
C GLN A 690 -23.27 -1.38 -8.32
N VAL A 691 -22.95 -1.30 -7.04
CA VAL A 691 -23.46 -0.24 -6.16
C VAL A 691 -23.01 1.13 -6.66
N LEU A 692 -21.73 1.29 -7.02
CA LEU A 692 -21.20 2.55 -7.53
C LEU A 692 -21.90 2.97 -8.83
N GLY A 693 -22.12 2.04 -9.76
CA GLY A 693 -22.83 2.28 -11.02
C GLY A 693 -24.31 2.60 -10.83
N SER A 694 -24.96 2.10 -9.77
CA SER A 694 -26.36 2.41 -9.46
C SER A 694 -26.54 3.84 -8.96
N ILE A 695 -25.61 4.36 -8.13
CA ILE A 695 -25.74 5.64 -7.42
C ILE A 695 -24.90 6.79 -7.96
N ALA A 696 -23.85 6.52 -8.73
CA ALA A 696 -22.92 7.54 -9.21
C ALA A 696 -22.63 7.42 -10.72
N SER A 697 -22.18 8.50 -11.32
CA SER A 697 -21.77 8.57 -12.71
C SER A 697 -20.28 8.92 -12.84
N LEU A 698 -19.59 8.24 -13.77
CA LEU A 698 -18.17 8.47 -14.05
C LEU A 698 -18.03 9.61 -15.07
N MET A 699 -17.33 10.68 -14.71
CA MET A 699 -17.17 11.87 -15.56
C MET A 699 -15.76 12.47 -15.46
N PRO A 700 -15.31 13.31 -16.43
CA PRO A 700 -14.07 14.05 -16.28
C PRO A 700 -14.10 15.04 -15.11
N VAL A 701 -12.98 15.22 -14.42
CA VAL A 701 -12.84 16.18 -13.30
C VAL A 701 -13.28 17.59 -13.72
N SER A 702 -13.02 17.99 -14.96
CA SER A 702 -13.45 19.29 -15.49
C SER A 702 -14.97 19.49 -15.51
N GLN A 703 -15.75 18.42 -15.63
CA GLN A 703 -17.21 18.46 -15.56
C GLN A 703 -17.72 18.34 -14.11
N ALA A 704 -17.03 17.56 -13.30
CA ALA A 704 -17.43 17.35 -11.90
C ALA A 704 -17.19 18.57 -11.00
N ALA A 705 -16.13 19.34 -11.26
CA ALA A 705 -15.65 20.40 -10.36
C ALA A 705 -16.27 21.78 -10.61
N ALA A 706 -17.19 21.98 -11.57
CA ALA A 706 -17.90 23.24 -11.90
C ALA A 706 -17.04 24.54 -11.73
N GLY A 707 -15.70 24.47 -11.85
CA GLY A 707 -14.76 25.57 -11.57
C GLY A 707 -13.30 25.23 -11.88
N LYS A 708 -12.39 26.14 -11.63
CA LYS A 708 -10.97 26.16 -12.02
C LYS A 708 -10.20 24.88 -11.67
N VAL A 709 -9.95 24.01 -12.64
CA VAL A 709 -9.08 22.85 -12.54
C VAL A 709 -7.73 23.16 -13.19
N THR A 710 -6.62 22.84 -12.50
CA THR A 710 -5.26 23.00 -13.05
C THR A 710 -5.06 22.11 -14.29
N LYS A 711 -4.43 22.64 -15.34
CA LYS A 711 -4.26 22.01 -16.68
C LYS A 711 -3.79 20.53 -16.68
N GLY A 712 -3.16 20.03 -15.61
CA GLY A 712 -2.65 18.65 -15.52
C GLY A 712 -3.67 17.61 -15.02
N LYS A 713 -4.87 18.02 -14.55
CA LYS A 713 -5.87 17.12 -13.95
C LYS A 713 -7.19 17.05 -14.71
N ALA A 714 -7.39 17.89 -15.71
CA ALA A 714 -8.66 18.07 -16.41
C ALA A 714 -9.22 16.80 -17.09
N GLY A 715 -8.38 15.87 -17.50
CA GLY A 715 -8.77 14.62 -18.18
C GLY A 715 -8.97 13.40 -17.25
N ARG A 716 -8.71 13.52 -15.96
CA ARG A 716 -8.95 12.40 -15.01
C ARG A 716 -10.44 12.15 -14.86
N LYS A 717 -10.82 10.88 -14.83
CA LYS A 717 -12.19 10.47 -14.56
C LYS A 717 -12.41 10.35 -13.05
N VAL A 718 -13.56 10.85 -12.61
CA VAL A 718 -14.02 10.80 -11.21
C VAL A 718 -15.48 10.43 -11.15
N TRP A 719 -15.90 9.89 -10.03
CA TRP A 719 -17.28 9.56 -9.73
C TRP A 719 -17.97 10.72 -9.02
N LYS A 720 -19.19 11.02 -9.44
CA LYS A 720 -20.08 12.00 -8.80
C LYS A 720 -21.47 11.35 -8.64
N LEU A 721 -22.18 11.65 -7.56
CA LEU A 721 -23.55 11.17 -7.36
C LEU A 721 -24.44 11.59 -8.51
N LYS A 722 -25.40 10.73 -8.87
CA LYS A 722 -26.45 11.08 -9.82
C LYS A 722 -27.38 12.14 -9.22
N GLU A 723 -27.94 13.02 -10.02
CA GLU A 723 -28.74 14.17 -9.55
C GLU A 723 -30.01 13.76 -8.80
N ASP A 724 -30.63 12.66 -9.18
CA ASP A 724 -31.78 12.09 -8.48
C ASP A 724 -31.42 11.63 -7.06
N ILE A 725 -30.23 11.06 -6.90
CA ILE A 725 -29.72 10.59 -5.62
C ILE A 725 -29.17 11.73 -4.75
N GLU A 726 -28.61 12.78 -5.35
CA GLU A 726 -28.25 14.00 -4.61
C GLU A 726 -29.47 14.67 -3.96
N ARG A 727 -30.67 14.44 -4.51
CA ARG A 727 -31.93 14.99 -4.01
C ARG A 727 -32.65 14.08 -3.02
N GLU A 728 -32.41 12.78 -3.05
CA GLU A 728 -32.96 11.88 -2.03
C GLU A 728 -32.40 12.24 -0.66
N LYS A 729 -33.26 12.27 0.35
CA LYS A 729 -32.83 12.30 1.77
C LYS A 729 -32.05 11.03 2.05
N LEU A 730 -30.77 11.08 1.87
CA LEU A 730 -29.81 9.97 1.80
C LEU A 730 -29.79 9.09 3.05
N PHE A 731 -30.33 9.59 4.15
CA PHE A 731 -30.38 8.88 5.43
C PHE A 731 -31.67 9.25 6.14
N ALA A 732 -32.51 8.26 6.40
CA ALA A 732 -33.64 8.46 7.31
C ALA A 732 -33.11 8.87 8.69
N GLY A 733 -33.07 10.18 8.97
CA GLY A 733 -32.63 10.75 10.24
C GLY A 733 -31.39 11.62 10.24
N LEU A 734 -30.50 11.54 9.25
CA LEU A 734 -29.31 12.38 9.10
C LEU A 734 -29.34 13.08 7.74
N GLY A 735 -29.68 14.36 7.68
CA GLY A 735 -29.62 15.12 6.44
C GLY A 735 -28.22 15.17 5.88
N VAL A 736 -28.01 14.69 4.65
CA VAL A 736 -26.71 14.72 3.94
C VAL A 736 -26.18 16.15 3.79
N ASP A 737 -27.07 17.13 3.68
CA ASP A 737 -26.72 18.56 3.65
C ASP A 737 -26.02 19.03 4.93
N VAL A 738 -26.35 18.46 6.09
CA VAL A 738 -25.67 18.76 7.35
C VAL A 738 -24.25 18.22 7.33
N GLN A 739 -24.06 16.96 6.94
CA GLN A 739 -22.73 16.36 6.84
C GLN A 739 -21.85 17.04 5.79
N TYR A 740 -22.42 17.47 4.66
CA TYR A 740 -21.68 18.20 3.62
C TYR A 740 -21.22 19.60 4.11
N ARG A 741 -22.11 20.36 4.77
CA ARG A 741 -21.74 21.67 5.35
C ARG A 741 -20.78 21.53 6.52
N LEU A 742 -20.96 20.53 7.37
CA LEU A 742 -20.14 20.27 8.54
C LEU A 742 -18.72 19.79 8.18
N ALA A 743 -18.54 19.02 7.11
CA ALA A 743 -17.23 18.53 6.66
C ALA A 743 -16.35 19.63 6.00
N THR A 744 -16.90 20.80 5.70
CA THR A 744 -16.20 21.88 4.99
C THR A 744 -15.80 23.07 5.87
N SER A 745 -16.22 23.13 7.15
CA SER A 745 -15.94 24.24 8.08
C SER A 745 -15.10 23.79 9.29
N GLU A 746 -14.27 24.70 9.84
CA GLU A 746 -13.50 24.44 11.07
C GLU A 746 -14.38 24.30 12.33
N GLU A 747 -15.63 24.76 12.27
CA GLU A 747 -16.63 24.61 13.34
C GLU A 747 -17.32 23.24 13.36
N SER A 748 -16.97 22.36 12.43
CA SER A 748 -17.69 21.12 12.12
C SER A 748 -17.60 20.01 13.18
N ASP A 749 -16.53 19.97 14.00
CA ASP A 749 -16.34 18.86 14.95
C ASP A 749 -17.38 18.83 16.08
N HIS A 750 -17.88 19.98 16.52
CA HIS A 750 -18.94 20.09 17.51
C HIS A 750 -20.26 19.52 16.98
N ASP A 751 -20.66 19.95 15.80
CA ASP A 751 -21.95 19.57 15.21
C ASP A 751 -21.91 18.10 14.71
N LEU A 752 -20.74 17.62 14.25
CA LEU A 752 -20.52 16.21 13.96
C LEU A 752 -20.64 15.32 15.21
N ALA A 753 -20.15 15.80 16.36
CA ALA A 753 -20.30 15.07 17.63
C ALA A 753 -21.78 14.97 18.04
N ILE A 754 -22.55 16.06 17.88
CA ILE A 754 -24.00 16.05 18.14
C ILE A 754 -24.70 15.03 17.25
N ALA A 755 -24.45 15.07 15.94
CA ALA A 755 -25.03 14.12 15.00
C ALA A 755 -24.67 12.65 15.36
N ARG A 756 -23.42 12.41 15.75
CA ARG A 756 -22.96 11.07 16.18
C ARG A 756 -23.66 10.60 17.45
N LEU A 757 -23.82 11.46 18.44
CA LEU A 757 -24.54 11.13 19.67
C LEU A 757 -26.02 10.79 19.40
N VAL A 758 -26.66 11.46 18.44
CA VAL A 758 -28.03 11.14 18.02
C VAL A 758 -28.11 9.76 17.34
N GLU A 759 -27.14 9.45 16.46
CA GLU A 759 -27.04 8.14 15.82
C GLU A 759 -26.86 7.02 16.87
N MET A 760 -25.97 7.23 17.84
CA MET A 760 -25.73 6.28 18.94
C MET A 760 -26.96 6.06 19.81
N ALA A 761 -27.81 7.06 20.00
CA ALA A 761 -29.09 6.88 20.68
C ALA A 761 -30.01 5.91 19.90
N GLY A 762 -30.11 6.09 18.58
CA GLY A 762 -30.88 5.22 17.71
C GLY A 762 -30.42 3.76 17.77
N CYS A 763 -29.12 3.51 17.72
CA CYS A 763 -28.53 2.17 17.88
C CYS A 763 -28.87 1.50 19.21
N ARG A 764 -29.18 2.28 20.27
CA ARG A 764 -29.57 1.80 21.59
C ARG A 764 -31.09 1.78 21.80
N LYS A 765 -31.86 1.97 20.75
CA LYS A 765 -33.32 2.07 20.80
C LYS A 765 -33.80 3.22 21.72
N LEU A 766 -32.97 4.27 21.86
CA LEU A 766 -33.30 5.47 22.59
C LEU A 766 -33.68 6.60 21.60
N LYS A 767 -34.46 7.56 22.08
CA LYS A 767 -34.71 8.81 21.36
C LYS A 767 -33.68 9.86 21.80
N ALA A 768 -33.35 10.77 20.90
CA ALA A 768 -32.46 11.86 21.19
C ALA A 768 -33.19 13.21 21.04
N HIS A 769 -33.06 14.08 22.02
CA HIS A 769 -33.40 15.49 21.92
C HIS A 769 -32.12 16.29 21.69
N ILE A 770 -32.14 17.18 20.71
CA ILE A 770 -31.01 18.09 20.41
C ILE A 770 -31.34 19.45 21.04
N GLY A 771 -30.39 20.11 21.64
CA GLY A 771 -30.55 21.39 22.28
C GLY A 771 -31.17 22.46 21.37
N ARG A 772 -31.97 23.33 21.94
CA ARG A 772 -32.73 24.33 21.18
C ARG A 772 -31.83 25.26 20.35
N THR A 773 -30.69 25.64 20.89
CA THR A 773 -29.69 26.46 20.19
C THR A 773 -29.16 25.73 18.96
N GLU A 774 -28.89 24.45 19.07
CA GLU A 774 -28.37 23.61 17.98
C GLU A 774 -29.43 23.36 16.91
N GLN A 775 -30.70 23.15 17.31
CA GLN A 775 -31.84 23.05 16.38
C GLN A 775 -32.07 24.32 15.55
N MET A 776 -31.60 25.49 16.03
CA MET A 776 -31.71 26.76 15.28
C MET A 776 -30.62 26.89 14.23
N LYS A 777 -29.49 26.23 14.39
CA LYS A 777 -28.40 26.25 13.42
C LYS A 777 -28.77 25.53 12.12
N TYR A 778 -29.46 24.38 12.23
CA TYR A 778 -29.76 23.52 11.09
C TYR A 778 -31.19 22.98 11.13
N ALA A 779 -31.88 23.04 10.00
CA ALA A 779 -33.24 22.49 9.86
C ALA A 779 -33.29 20.97 10.13
N GLU A 780 -32.22 20.30 9.80
CA GLU A 780 -32.01 18.88 9.97
C GLU A 780 -31.92 18.49 11.45
N PHE A 781 -31.20 19.25 12.26
CA PHE A 781 -31.16 19.01 13.71
C PHE A 781 -32.55 19.12 14.35
N ARG A 782 -33.38 19.99 13.82
CA ARG A 782 -34.78 20.10 14.24
C ARG A 782 -35.59 18.85 13.87
N GLN A 783 -35.32 18.27 12.68
CA GLN A 783 -36.02 17.05 12.23
C GLN A 783 -35.53 15.80 12.97
N MET A 784 -34.24 15.75 13.35
CA MET A 784 -33.64 14.64 14.08
C MET A 784 -34.01 14.67 15.57
N SER A 785 -34.30 15.82 16.10
CA SER A 785 -34.63 16.01 17.52
C SER A 785 -36.02 15.45 17.83
N SER A 786 -36.08 14.61 18.84
CA SER A 786 -37.36 14.15 19.40
C SER A 786 -37.87 15.12 20.49
N ASP A 787 -39.16 15.12 20.72
CA ASP A 787 -39.72 15.83 21.87
C ASP A 787 -39.18 15.28 23.19
N LEU A 788 -38.89 16.16 24.15
CA LEU A 788 -38.50 15.73 25.49
C LEU A 788 -39.59 14.90 26.16
N PRO A 789 -39.23 14.02 27.10
CA PRO A 789 -40.18 13.16 27.81
C PRO A 789 -41.29 14.01 28.49
N GLN A 790 -42.52 13.45 28.56
CA GLN A 790 -43.68 14.11 29.18
C GLN A 790 -43.40 14.62 30.59
N ARG A 791 -42.58 13.90 31.38
CA ARG A 791 -42.15 14.33 32.71
C ARG A 791 -41.38 15.67 32.68
N VAL A 792 -40.54 15.87 31.65
CA VAL A 792 -39.80 17.14 31.46
C VAL A 792 -40.76 18.24 30.96
N GLN A 793 -41.68 17.91 30.06
CA GLN A 793 -42.70 18.84 29.57
C GLN A 793 -43.61 19.39 30.67
N GLY A 794 -43.85 18.59 31.71
CA GLY A 794 -44.63 18.99 32.88
C GLY A 794 -43.86 19.81 33.91
N MET A 795 -42.56 20.07 33.74
CA MET A 795 -41.76 20.90 34.66
C MET A 795 -42.05 22.40 34.54
N PRO A 796 -41.72 23.22 35.57
CA PRO A 796 -41.78 24.67 35.44
C PRO A 796 -40.97 25.17 34.24
N LYS A 797 -41.45 26.23 33.59
CA LYS A 797 -40.85 26.77 32.36
C LYS A 797 -39.35 27.03 32.50
N ALA A 798 -38.92 27.63 33.62
CA ALA A 798 -37.52 27.96 33.88
C ALA A 798 -36.63 26.69 33.92
N ALA A 799 -37.10 25.58 34.50
CA ALA A 799 -36.34 24.30 34.51
C ALA A 799 -36.30 23.67 33.13
N ARG A 800 -37.40 23.69 32.39
CA ARG A 800 -37.48 23.17 31.03
C ARG A 800 -36.59 23.96 30.08
N ASP A 801 -36.56 25.30 30.13
CA ASP A 801 -35.70 26.14 29.29
C ASP A 801 -34.20 25.82 29.47
N ILE A 802 -33.79 25.39 30.67
CA ILE A 802 -32.42 24.97 30.96
C ILE A 802 -32.13 23.60 30.33
N ILE A 803 -33.04 22.62 30.47
CA ILE A 803 -32.91 21.30 29.91
C ILE A 803 -32.89 21.34 28.38
N GLU A 804 -33.71 22.20 27.77
CA GLU A 804 -33.77 22.39 26.31
C GLU A 804 -32.51 23.02 25.70
N GLN A 805 -31.58 23.50 26.51
CA GLN A 805 -30.28 24.03 26.03
C GLN A 805 -29.13 23.02 26.07
N ILE A 806 -29.31 21.81 26.61
CA ILE A 806 -28.31 20.77 26.65
C ILE A 806 -28.13 20.23 25.24
N ASP A 807 -26.90 20.12 24.78
CA ASP A 807 -26.59 19.80 23.38
C ASP A 807 -27.25 18.52 22.87
N VAL A 808 -27.17 17.40 23.64
CA VAL A 808 -27.91 16.18 23.34
C VAL A 808 -28.43 15.51 24.60
N ILE A 809 -29.70 15.06 24.58
CA ILE A 809 -30.33 14.28 25.66
C ILE A 809 -30.85 12.97 25.10
N TRP A 810 -30.43 11.88 25.66
CA TRP A 810 -30.98 10.55 25.38
C TRP A 810 -32.12 10.23 26.33
N HIS A 811 -33.24 9.72 25.81
CA HIS A 811 -34.39 9.35 26.60
C HIS A 811 -35.18 8.17 26.01
N ASN A 812 -35.93 7.48 26.85
CA ASN A 812 -36.71 6.30 26.46
C ASN A 812 -38.22 6.62 26.23
N GLY A 813 -38.54 7.83 25.81
CA GLY A 813 -39.90 8.30 25.58
C GLY A 813 -40.62 8.70 26.89
N GLY A 814 -41.62 7.97 27.35
CA GLY A 814 -42.41 8.32 28.53
C GLY A 814 -41.73 8.12 29.88
N ARG A 815 -40.60 7.39 29.97
CA ARG A 815 -40.00 6.98 31.23
C ARG A 815 -38.89 7.86 31.80
N GLY A 816 -38.35 8.85 31.06
CA GLY A 816 -37.37 9.80 31.59
C GLY A 816 -36.08 9.91 30.77
N ILE A 817 -35.17 10.79 31.23
CA ILE A 817 -33.86 11.02 30.66
C ILE A 817 -32.92 9.87 31.06
N VAL A 818 -32.17 9.32 30.11
CA VAL A 818 -31.18 8.26 30.31
C VAL A 818 -29.79 8.85 30.42
N ALA A 819 -29.40 9.73 29.45
CA ALA A 819 -28.10 10.36 29.43
C ALA A 819 -28.21 11.81 28.89
N ALA A 820 -27.27 12.66 29.25
CA ALA A 820 -27.14 14.04 28.73
C ALA A 820 -25.69 14.35 28.40
N PHE A 821 -25.46 15.05 27.28
CA PHE A 821 -24.16 15.33 26.70
C PHE A 821 -24.00 16.82 26.42
N GLU A 822 -22.84 17.36 26.77
CA GLU A 822 -22.38 18.70 26.43
C GLU A 822 -21.10 18.63 25.65
N VAL A 823 -21.08 19.20 24.46
CA VAL A 823 -19.92 19.14 23.53
C VAL A 823 -19.12 20.42 23.67
N GLU A 824 -17.98 20.35 24.34
CA GLU A 824 -17.18 21.53 24.74
C GLU A 824 -15.82 21.55 23.98
N ARG A 825 -15.81 22.03 22.73
CA ARG A 825 -14.60 22.14 21.93
C ARG A 825 -13.74 23.36 22.31
N THR A 826 -14.33 24.56 22.29
CA THR A 826 -13.65 25.85 22.52
C THR A 826 -14.24 26.63 23.65
N THR A 827 -15.46 26.31 24.07
CA THR A 827 -16.19 26.94 25.14
C THR A 827 -15.69 26.53 26.54
N THR A 828 -16.08 27.22 27.57
CA THR A 828 -15.63 26.92 28.92
C THR A 828 -16.32 25.68 29.47
N ILE A 829 -15.56 24.66 29.87
CA ILE A 829 -16.05 23.43 30.53
C ILE A 829 -16.99 23.77 31.73
N THR A 830 -16.85 24.95 32.27
CA THR A 830 -17.70 25.44 33.38
C THR A 830 -19.16 25.53 32.97
N SER A 831 -19.47 25.98 31.75
CA SER A 831 -20.86 26.15 31.30
C SER A 831 -21.60 24.82 31.17
N GLY A 832 -20.91 23.76 30.61
CA GLY A 832 -21.48 22.42 30.57
C GLY A 832 -21.72 21.83 31.97
N VAL A 833 -20.75 21.98 32.90
CA VAL A 833 -20.92 21.52 34.27
C VAL A 833 -22.07 22.25 34.96
N ASP A 834 -22.27 23.54 34.72
CA ASP A 834 -23.37 24.32 35.33
C ASP A 834 -24.73 23.89 34.73
N ARG A 835 -24.82 23.62 33.43
CA ARG A 835 -26.03 23.04 32.82
C ARG A 835 -26.39 21.70 33.43
N PHE A 836 -25.42 20.84 33.65
CA PHE A 836 -25.64 19.51 34.33
C PHE A 836 -26.04 19.68 35.80
N ARG A 837 -25.46 20.66 36.52
CA ARG A 837 -25.89 20.99 37.89
C ARG A 837 -27.36 21.39 37.89
N ASN A 838 -27.78 22.23 36.96
CA ASN A 838 -29.15 22.67 36.82
C ASN A 838 -30.09 21.49 36.45
N LEU A 839 -29.65 20.61 35.53
CA LEU A 839 -30.42 19.40 35.17
C LEU A 839 -30.65 18.52 36.41
N LEU A 840 -29.61 18.24 37.22
CA LEU A 840 -29.72 17.42 38.45
C LEU A 840 -30.61 18.10 39.48
N THR A 841 -30.61 19.42 39.53
CA THR A 841 -31.51 20.19 40.43
C THR A 841 -32.95 20.09 39.96
N ALA A 842 -33.17 20.12 38.66
CA ALA A 842 -34.50 20.01 38.05
C ALA A 842 -35.07 18.57 38.08
N ALA A 843 -34.19 17.57 38.10
CA ALA A 843 -34.58 16.15 38.08
C ALA A 843 -33.79 15.31 39.13
N PRO A 844 -33.94 15.61 40.43
CA PRO A 844 -33.09 15.07 41.51
C PRO A 844 -33.19 13.55 41.70
N GLU A 845 -34.34 12.93 41.35
CA GLU A 845 -34.62 11.50 41.54
C GLU A 845 -34.25 10.64 40.32
N SER A 846 -33.60 11.23 39.32
CA SER A 846 -33.27 10.55 38.08
C SER A 846 -31.85 10.06 38.11
N ASP A 847 -31.61 8.76 37.78
CA ASP A 847 -30.29 8.20 37.57
C ASP A 847 -29.83 8.54 36.14
N ILE A 848 -29.48 9.81 35.94
CA ILE A 848 -29.08 10.36 34.64
C ILE A 848 -27.56 10.26 34.50
N GLU A 849 -27.08 9.63 33.42
CA GLU A 849 -25.68 9.63 33.04
C GLU A 849 -25.33 10.97 32.37
N LEU A 850 -24.24 11.65 32.81
CA LEU A 850 -23.85 12.97 32.36
C LEU A 850 -22.44 12.90 31.74
N TYR A 851 -22.25 13.43 30.54
CA TYR A 851 -20.99 13.37 29.84
C TYR A 851 -20.59 14.68 29.19
N LEU A 852 -19.36 15.11 29.49
CA LEU A 852 -18.70 16.19 28.74
C LEU A 852 -17.94 15.58 27.57
N VAL A 853 -18.21 16.02 26.37
CA VAL A 853 -17.50 15.60 25.13
C VAL A 853 -16.46 16.66 24.79
N VAL A 854 -15.18 16.29 24.86
CA VAL A 854 -14.07 17.26 24.75
C VAL A 854 -12.93 16.68 23.88
N PRO A 855 -12.12 17.50 23.19
CA PRO A 855 -10.90 17.05 22.55
C PRO A 855 -9.90 16.43 23.55
N LYS A 856 -9.13 15.42 23.16
CA LYS A 856 -8.07 14.81 24.00
C LYS A 856 -7.09 15.84 24.56
N SER A 857 -6.80 16.90 23.81
CA SER A 857 -5.96 18.02 24.24
C SER A 857 -6.47 18.73 25.51
N ARG A 858 -7.77 18.69 25.75
CA ARG A 858 -8.43 19.32 26.94
C ARG A 858 -8.67 18.35 28.11
N GLY A 859 -8.24 17.10 28.01
CA GLY A 859 -8.46 16.08 29.05
C GLY A 859 -7.94 16.46 30.43
N ASN A 860 -6.81 17.16 30.52
CA ASN A 860 -6.28 17.67 31.78
C ASN A 860 -7.15 18.79 32.37
N GLU A 861 -7.68 19.68 31.54
CA GLU A 861 -8.58 20.76 31.94
C GLU A 861 -9.88 20.19 32.52
N VAL A 862 -10.50 19.21 31.88
CA VAL A 862 -11.68 18.50 32.37
C VAL A 862 -11.44 17.88 33.73
N ARG A 863 -10.37 17.11 33.89
CA ARG A 863 -10.02 16.47 35.17
C ARG A 863 -9.81 17.48 36.27
N SER A 864 -9.09 18.56 36.00
CA SER A 864 -8.87 19.66 36.95
C SER A 864 -10.19 20.33 37.35
N LYS A 865 -11.06 20.59 36.38
CA LYS A 865 -12.32 21.30 36.62
C LYS A 865 -13.31 20.45 37.40
N LEU A 866 -13.55 19.20 36.95
CA LEU A 866 -14.42 18.28 37.69
C LEU A 866 -13.86 17.95 39.09
N GLY A 867 -12.53 17.90 39.25
CA GLY A 867 -11.87 17.67 40.53
C GLY A 867 -11.79 18.89 41.45
N SER A 868 -12.34 20.05 41.04
CA SER A 868 -12.32 21.27 41.84
C SER A 868 -13.07 21.11 43.20
N PRO A 869 -12.67 21.86 44.27
CA PRO A 869 -13.29 21.75 45.57
C PRO A 869 -14.82 21.94 45.54
N ALA A 870 -15.34 22.85 44.74
CA ALA A 870 -16.78 23.09 44.59
C ALA A 870 -17.50 21.86 43.98
N ASN A 871 -17.00 21.30 42.89
CA ASN A 871 -17.60 20.14 42.23
C ASN A 871 -17.45 18.85 43.07
N ARG A 872 -16.40 18.77 43.92
CA ARG A 872 -16.25 17.68 44.88
C ARG A 872 -17.28 17.78 46.01
N LYS A 873 -17.53 19.01 46.52
CA LYS A 873 -18.52 19.25 47.55
C LYS A 873 -19.95 18.89 47.09
N ASP A 874 -20.26 19.22 45.84
CA ASP A 874 -21.56 18.94 45.21
C ASP A 874 -21.69 17.47 44.72
N GLY A 875 -20.64 16.68 44.84
CA GLY A 875 -20.62 15.28 44.36
C GLY A 875 -20.58 15.11 42.84
N LEU A 876 -20.48 16.22 42.09
CA LEU A 876 -20.52 16.22 40.62
C LEU A 876 -19.37 15.42 40.00
N HIS A 877 -18.18 15.41 40.62
CA HIS A 877 -17.02 14.63 40.17
C HIS A 877 -17.26 13.10 40.12
N LYS A 878 -18.31 12.60 40.75
CA LYS A 878 -18.72 11.18 40.69
C LYS A 878 -19.83 10.93 39.68
N LYS A 879 -20.58 11.97 39.32
CA LYS A 879 -21.77 11.88 38.46
C LYS A 879 -21.47 12.25 37.00
N ILE A 880 -20.49 13.13 36.76
CA ILE A 880 -20.15 13.58 35.42
C ILE A 880 -18.93 12.82 34.91
N GLY A 881 -19.13 12.08 33.85
CA GLY A 881 -18.08 11.45 33.03
C GLY A 881 -17.61 12.39 31.92
N TYR A 882 -16.60 11.98 31.17
CA TYR A 882 -16.21 12.66 29.95
C TYR A 882 -15.86 11.65 28.86
N ILE A 883 -16.01 12.08 27.60
CA ILE A 883 -15.73 11.30 26.39
C ILE A 883 -14.80 12.16 25.55
N TYR A 884 -13.78 11.55 24.98
CA TYR A 884 -12.96 12.27 24.03
C TYR A 884 -13.62 12.33 22.65
N LEU A 885 -13.56 13.50 22.03
CA LEU A 885 -14.14 13.75 20.72
C LEU A 885 -13.59 12.78 19.66
N GLU A 886 -12.29 12.48 19.77
CA GLU A 886 -11.59 11.55 18.91
C GLU A 886 -12.09 10.10 19.08
N ASP A 887 -12.56 9.73 20.28
CA ASP A 887 -13.07 8.39 20.57
C ASP A 887 -14.53 8.20 20.10
N LEU A 888 -15.25 9.31 19.82
CA LEU A 888 -16.57 9.24 19.17
C LEU A 888 -16.49 8.91 17.69
N ASP A 889 -15.30 8.89 17.14
CA ASP A 889 -15.07 8.58 15.72
C ASP A 889 -15.98 9.37 14.77
N ILE A 890 -16.07 10.65 15.00
CA ILE A 890 -16.99 11.59 14.30
C ILE A 890 -16.74 11.68 12.79
N ARG A 891 -15.58 11.18 12.31
CA ARG A 891 -15.16 11.25 10.90
C ARG A 891 -15.36 9.93 10.14
N HIS A 892 -15.70 8.83 10.83
CA HIS A 892 -15.89 7.53 10.21
C HIS A 892 -17.37 7.07 10.27
N ALA A 893 -17.84 6.41 9.23
CA ALA A 893 -19.27 6.24 8.99
C ALA A 893 -19.95 5.18 9.82
N VAL A 894 -19.32 4.16 10.28
CA VAL A 894 -19.91 3.09 11.10
C VAL A 894 -18.80 2.51 11.96
N ALA A 895 -18.42 3.23 13.00
CA ALA A 895 -17.78 2.55 14.09
C ALA A 895 -18.92 2.10 15.02
N THR A 896 -19.00 0.85 15.34
CA THR A 896 -19.65 0.37 16.56
C THR A 896 -18.79 0.88 17.71
N VAL A 897 -18.94 2.19 18.01
CA VAL A 897 -18.28 2.80 19.17
C VAL A 897 -18.90 2.15 20.38
N ASP A 898 -18.12 1.29 21.04
CA ASP A 898 -18.53 0.72 22.31
C ASP A 898 -18.56 1.84 23.35
N PHE A 899 -19.75 2.38 23.57
CA PHE A 899 -19.96 3.49 24.48
C PHE A 899 -19.40 3.23 25.87
N GLU A 900 -19.43 1.98 26.32
CA GLU A 900 -18.89 1.61 27.62
C GLU A 900 -17.37 1.77 27.71
N LYS A 901 -16.65 1.57 26.60
CA LYS A 901 -15.18 1.69 26.53
C LYS A 901 -14.69 3.12 26.40
N ILE A 902 -15.48 4.03 25.85
CA ILE A 902 -15.07 5.44 25.63
C ILE A 902 -15.41 6.36 26.81
N ARG A 903 -16.09 5.87 27.84
CA ARG A 903 -16.46 6.63 29.03
C ARG A 903 -15.31 6.74 30.00
N HIS A 904 -14.99 7.94 30.45
CA HIS A 904 -13.97 8.19 31.47
C HIS A 904 -14.59 8.87 32.68
N PHE A 905 -14.11 8.51 33.88
CA PHE A 905 -14.48 9.14 35.14
C PHE A 905 -13.22 9.50 35.93
N ILE A 906 -13.24 10.57 36.72
CA ILE A 906 -12.04 11.04 37.48
C ILE A 906 -11.55 9.97 38.49
N ASN A 907 -12.42 9.20 39.08
CA ASN A 907 -12.11 8.24 40.16
C ASN A 907 -12.43 6.80 39.74
N GLY A 908 -12.30 6.42 38.46
CA GLY A 908 -12.55 5.06 37.99
C GLY A 908 -13.83 4.42 38.59
N ARG A 909 -14.91 4.30 37.82
CA ARG A 909 -15.91 3.29 38.16
C ARG A 909 -15.27 1.92 37.88
N GLN A 910 -15.12 1.10 38.90
CA GLN A 910 -14.99 -0.35 38.75
C GLN A 910 -16.21 -0.95 38.10
#